data_aebcf233b2b29db896aa280e8ec0bb41
#
_entry.id   aebcf233b2b29db896aa280e8ec0bb41
#
_cell.length_a   1.000
_cell.length_b   1.000
_cell.length_c   1.000
_cell.angle_alpha   90.00
_cell.angle_beta   90.00
_cell.angle_gamma   90.00
#
_symmetry.space_group_name_H-M   'P 1'
#
loop_
_entity.id
_entity.type
_entity.pdbx_description
1 polymer ?
#
loop_
_entity_poly.entity_id
_entity_poly.type
_entity_poly.pdbx_seq_one_letter_code
_entity_poly.pdbx_strand_id
1 'polypeptide(L)'
;MIMGGWKETSILLIAYILEGEGLMANITKQKRDQMIAFLEKLKKEHSDDASVRAFNEIENHIKDKKFGLVFEEHTEEVDELLKENIPVLCEDRQRRICKKIENPWNFLIEGDNLQALYLLEKTHRGKISCIYIDPPYNTGAKDWKYNNNYVVKEDVYRHSKWLSMMKVRLLMAKKLLNPNDSVLICTIDEKEYLHLGCLLEELFPEAKIQMITDVINPRGTNRANEFSRVDEYVYICRIGKASVVKTEDNMLGNTDESRKGRVWDSYNRTNNLRYNHNNQFYPIYIDEEKKQIIKVGEPLDVNCGQDEFPKYEGLTAVFPVRKNGEESSWRAVPKTTREWIEKGYVRVVGQEKSGRWLLNYIHSGLQKRIEEGEIVVGGKTEDGVLDLKRIDSVPKVVNPKTVWNLKRHNATDYGINLLNQILDARSFSYPKSLYSVFDAISFFVKDKPEAIVLDFFAGSGTTQHAVNLLNKTDGGNRKCIMVTNNECSAKEEKQLVKAGYKKGDAEWEAYGIAHMVTWPRTRGSIEGIDFQGKKLKGEYLVNGIDGKPIKMSEGFDCNIKYLKCDWTPRKPKDYLLSNALCLHIKEMIELQNALEIDGKENVLILNKDDINKYIMDDSKYSSIRRIWLNQNIILNAEELELLRNKGFKYIPREFFGQELREAAE
;
A
#
# COMPACT_ATOMS: atom_id res chain seq x y z
N MET A 1 -16.10 -69.37 18.77
CA MET A 1 -15.93 -68.85 17.41
C MET A 1 -16.28 -67.35 17.41
N ILE A 2 -15.57 -66.52 18.18
CA ILE A 2 -15.58 -65.06 18.17
C ILE A 2 -14.24 -64.59 18.73
N MET A 3 -13.17 -64.74 17.97
CA MET A 3 -11.85 -64.16 18.31
C MET A 3 -10.97 -63.87 17.06
N GLY A 4 -11.57 -63.75 15.88
CA GLY A 4 -10.83 -63.49 14.63
C GLY A 4 -10.94 -62.08 14.04
N GLY A 5 -11.91 -61.26 14.48
CA GLY A 5 -12.22 -60.01 13.82
C GLY A 5 -11.45 -58.75 14.30
N TRP A 6 -10.74 -58.82 15.41
CA TRP A 6 -10.08 -57.66 16.03
C TRP A 6 -8.60 -57.47 15.66
N LYS A 7 -7.98 -58.48 15.08
CA LYS A 7 -6.57 -58.37 14.66
C LYS A 7 -6.38 -57.72 13.30
N GLU A 8 -7.27 -57.92 12.36
CA GLU A 8 -7.16 -57.32 11.03
C GLU A 8 -7.47 -55.81 11.04
N THR A 9 -8.45 -55.38 11.84
CA THR A 9 -8.76 -53.96 11.99
C THR A 9 -7.65 -53.18 12.71
N SER A 10 -6.95 -53.82 13.66
CA SER A 10 -5.82 -53.21 14.36
C SER A 10 -4.57 -53.11 13.49
N ILE A 11 -4.34 -54.07 12.60
CA ILE A 11 -3.20 -54.03 11.67
C ILE A 11 -3.42 -52.99 10.56
N LEU A 12 -4.64 -52.84 10.06
CA LEU A 12 -5.00 -51.78 9.13
C LEU A 12 -4.90 -50.37 9.75
N LEU A 13 -5.25 -50.23 11.02
CA LEU A 13 -5.12 -48.96 11.74
C LEU A 13 -3.63 -48.61 12.01
N ILE A 14 -2.80 -49.63 12.30
CA ILE A 14 -1.34 -49.45 12.52
C ILE A 14 -0.60 -49.20 11.19
N ALA A 15 -1.00 -49.83 10.09
CA ALA A 15 -0.47 -49.55 8.76
C ALA A 15 -0.80 -48.12 8.31
N TYR A 16 -2.00 -47.62 8.63
CA TYR A 16 -2.43 -46.24 8.35
C TYR A 16 -1.66 -45.19 9.14
N ILE A 17 -1.19 -45.54 10.35
CA ILE A 17 -0.38 -44.67 11.22
C ILE A 17 1.10 -44.63 10.79
N LEU A 18 1.59 -45.70 10.14
CA LEU A 18 2.99 -45.81 9.72
C LEU A 18 3.29 -45.21 8.35
N GLU A 19 2.28 -44.94 7.52
CA GLU A 19 2.47 -44.32 6.20
C GLU A 19 2.55 -42.77 6.22
N GLY A 20 2.50 -42.13 7.39
CA GLY A 20 2.80 -40.68 7.53
C GLY A 20 1.81 -39.73 6.85
N GLU A 21 0.69 -40.17 6.33
CA GLU A 21 -0.42 -39.34 5.89
C GLU A 21 -1.29 -39.01 7.10
N GLY A 22 -1.40 -37.71 7.40
CA GLY A 22 -2.03 -37.16 8.59
C GLY A 22 -3.41 -37.76 8.92
N LEU A 23 -3.76 -37.70 10.18
CA LEU A 23 -4.94 -38.25 10.88
C LEU A 23 -6.33 -37.96 10.27
N MET A 24 -6.44 -37.28 9.12
CA MET A 24 -7.70 -37.02 8.41
C MET A 24 -7.65 -37.59 6.99
N ALA A 25 -8.47 -38.63 6.74
CA ALA A 25 -8.67 -39.13 5.38
C ALA A 25 -9.25 -38.00 4.48
N ASN A 26 -8.59 -37.69 3.37
CA ASN A 26 -9.08 -36.75 2.39
C ASN A 26 -10.26 -37.36 1.60
N ILE A 27 -11.48 -37.23 2.18
CA ILE A 27 -12.72 -37.78 1.62
C ILE A 27 -13.00 -37.16 0.23
N THR A 28 -12.61 -35.93 0.01
CA THR A 28 -12.77 -35.23 -1.28
C THR A 28 -11.86 -35.85 -2.35
N LYS A 29 -10.63 -36.24 -1.98
CA LYS A 29 -9.71 -36.94 -2.89
C LYS A 29 -10.28 -38.31 -3.31
N GLN A 30 -10.80 -39.07 -2.36
CA GLN A 30 -11.39 -40.39 -2.65
C GLN A 30 -12.62 -40.28 -3.59
N LYS A 31 -13.52 -39.32 -3.33
CA LYS A 31 -14.69 -39.10 -4.20
C LYS A 31 -14.27 -38.65 -5.59
N ARG A 32 -13.26 -37.78 -5.69
CA ARG A 32 -12.72 -37.32 -6.96
C ARG A 32 -12.12 -38.43 -7.78
N ASP A 33 -11.30 -39.30 -7.16
CA ASP A 33 -10.68 -40.45 -7.81
C ASP A 33 -11.74 -41.42 -8.33
N GLN A 34 -12.84 -41.62 -7.56
CA GLN A 34 -13.98 -42.42 -8.01
C GLN A 34 -14.70 -41.81 -9.20
N MET A 35 -14.90 -40.49 -9.22
CA MET A 35 -15.52 -39.79 -10.34
C MET A 35 -14.67 -39.83 -11.60
N ILE A 36 -13.35 -39.66 -11.46
CA ILE A 36 -12.42 -39.77 -12.60
C ILE A 36 -12.45 -41.19 -13.18
N ALA A 37 -12.39 -42.24 -12.32
CA ALA A 37 -12.47 -43.63 -12.76
C ALA A 37 -13.82 -43.92 -13.48
N PHE A 38 -14.90 -43.30 -13.08
CA PHE A 38 -16.20 -43.41 -13.76
C PHE A 38 -16.18 -42.71 -15.12
N LEU A 39 -15.62 -41.49 -15.21
CA LEU A 39 -15.45 -40.75 -16.46
C LEU A 39 -14.62 -41.50 -17.49
N GLU A 40 -13.56 -42.22 -17.05
CA GLU A 40 -12.74 -43.04 -17.94
C GLU A 40 -13.51 -44.21 -18.54
N LYS A 41 -14.50 -44.77 -17.81
CA LYS A 41 -15.43 -45.75 -18.39
C LYS A 41 -16.33 -45.13 -19.44
N LEU A 42 -16.92 -43.97 -19.14
CA LEU A 42 -17.79 -43.24 -20.10
C LEU A 42 -17.05 -42.87 -21.40
N LYS A 43 -15.79 -42.46 -21.32
CA LYS A 43 -14.94 -42.14 -22.49
C LYS A 43 -14.73 -43.34 -23.41
N LYS A 44 -14.72 -44.58 -22.83
CA LYS A 44 -14.61 -45.82 -23.63
C LYS A 44 -15.90 -46.22 -24.29
N GLU A 45 -17.05 -45.86 -23.68
CA GLU A 45 -18.39 -46.16 -24.19
C GLU A 45 -18.86 -45.11 -25.22
N HIS A 46 -18.39 -43.88 -25.14
CA HIS A 46 -18.73 -42.74 -25.98
C HIS A 46 -17.46 -42.13 -26.58
N SER A 47 -17.13 -42.51 -27.82
CA SER A 47 -15.86 -42.13 -28.49
C SER A 47 -16.00 -41.03 -29.52
N ASP A 48 -17.16 -40.41 -29.66
CA ASP A 48 -17.35 -39.27 -30.54
C ASP A 48 -16.69 -37.98 -30.00
N ASP A 49 -16.20 -37.13 -30.93
CA ASP A 49 -15.41 -35.95 -30.59
C ASP A 49 -16.11 -34.95 -29.66
N ALA A 50 -17.42 -34.86 -29.68
CA ALA A 50 -18.17 -33.94 -28.79
C ALA A 50 -18.22 -34.49 -27.36
N SER A 51 -18.52 -35.80 -27.22
CA SER A 51 -18.56 -36.47 -25.92
C SER A 51 -17.16 -36.51 -25.27
N VAL A 52 -16.11 -36.79 -26.03
CA VAL A 52 -14.72 -36.80 -25.53
C VAL A 52 -14.30 -35.41 -25.05
N ARG A 53 -14.65 -34.34 -25.78
CA ARG A 53 -14.37 -32.95 -25.31
C ARG A 53 -15.10 -32.63 -24.01
N ALA A 54 -16.40 -32.94 -23.93
CA ALA A 54 -17.18 -32.72 -22.72
C ALA A 54 -16.64 -33.51 -21.51
N PHE A 55 -16.26 -34.77 -21.69
CA PHE A 55 -15.67 -35.57 -20.62
C PHE A 55 -14.28 -35.05 -20.18
N ASN A 56 -13.47 -34.54 -21.11
CA ASN A 56 -12.19 -33.93 -20.78
C ASN A 56 -12.37 -32.64 -19.95
N GLU A 57 -13.36 -31.84 -20.30
CA GLU A 57 -13.71 -30.63 -19.56
C GLU A 57 -14.20 -30.95 -18.15
N ILE A 58 -15.10 -31.92 -18.00
CA ILE A 58 -15.57 -32.42 -16.69
C ILE A 58 -14.39 -32.99 -15.87
N GLU A 59 -13.51 -33.77 -16.49
CA GLU A 59 -12.33 -34.34 -15.82
C GLU A 59 -11.39 -33.25 -15.32
N ASN A 60 -11.16 -32.20 -16.11
CA ASN A 60 -10.35 -31.04 -15.71
C ASN A 60 -10.96 -30.35 -14.49
N HIS A 61 -12.27 -30.07 -14.52
CA HIS A 61 -12.98 -29.49 -13.38
C HIS A 61 -12.95 -30.36 -12.12
N ILE A 62 -12.99 -31.71 -12.27
CA ILE A 62 -12.86 -32.64 -11.15
C ILE A 62 -11.42 -32.70 -10.62
N LYS A 63 -10.43 -32.58 -11.49
CA LYS A 63 -9.00 -32.59 -11.12
C LYS A 63 -8.55 -31.31 -10.44
N ASP A 64 -9.28 -30.21 -10.63
CA ASP A 64 -8.98 -28.95 -9.98
C ASP A 64 -8.96 -29.12 -8.46
N LYS A 65 -7.80 -28.89 -7.88
CA LYS A 65 -7.62 -28.93 -6.43
C LYS A 65 -8.27 -27.70 -5.84
N LYS A 66 -9.35 -27.90 -5.07
CA LYS A 66 -10.02 -26.83 -4.35
C LYS A 66 -9.36 -26.63 -3.00
N PHE A 67 -8.47 -25.66 -2.92
CA PHE A 67 -7.86 -25.19 -1.68
C PHE A 67 -8.32 -23.75 -1.40
N GLY A 68 -8.51 -23.41 -0.14
CA GLY A 68 -8.83 -22.05 0.25
C GLY A 68 -10.23 -21.60 -0.17
N LEU A 69 -10.32 -20.41 -0.75
CA LEU A 69 -11.59 -19.77 -1.09
C LEU A 69 -12.20 -20.37 -2.36
N VAL A 70 -13.42 -20.91 -2.26
CA VAL A 70 -14.17 -21.47 -3.40
C VAL A 70 -15.45 -20.67 -3.58
N PHE A 71 -15.66 -20.12 -4.79
CA PHE A 71 -16.86 -19.34 -5.16
C PHE A 71 -17.18 -19.55 -6.65
N GLU A 72 -18.40 -19.21 -7.04
CA GLU A 72 -18.78 -19.23 -8.45
C GLU A 72 -18.24 -17.99 -9.15
N GLU A 73 -17.52 -18.21 -10.25
CA GLU A 73 -16.99 -17.11 -11.06
C GLU A 73 -18.08 -16.54 -11.98
N HIS A 74 -18.13 -15.24 -12.06
CA HIS A 74 -19.07 -14.49 -12.90
C HIS A 74 -18.27 -13.59 -13.83
N THR A 75 -18.71 -13.47 -15.11
CA THR A 75 -18.15 -12.56 -16.09
C THR A 75 -18.82 -11.19 -16.03
N GLU A 76 -18.05 -10.14 -16.26
CA GLU A 76 -18.54 -8.76 -16.40
C GLU A 76 -18.73 -8.39 -17.86
N GLU A 77 -19.48 -7.33 -18.14
CA GLU A 77 -19.67 -6.80 -19.50
C GLU A 77 -18.34 -6.42 -20.16
N VAL A 78 -17.40 -5.88 -19.37
CA VAL A 78 -16.06 -5.51 -19.85
C VAL A 78 -15.25 -6.72 -20.33
N ASP A 79 -15.46 -7.91 -19.76
CA ASP A 79 -14.79 -9.14 -20.20
C ASP A 79 -15.25 -9.52 -21.62
N GLU A 80 -16.53 -9.33 -21.92
CA GLU A 80 -17.07 -9.59 -23.27
C GLU A 80 -16.60 -8.52 -24.27
N LEU A 81 -16.56 -7.25 -23.84
CA LEU A 81 -16.07 -6.16 -24.71
C LEU A 81 -14.59 -6.35 -25.07
N LEU A 82 -13.75 -6.87 -24.16
CA LEU A 82 -12.33 -7.15 -24.41
C LEU A 82 -12.10 -8.25 -25.46
N LYS A 83 -13.08 -9.14 -25.69
CA LYS A 83 -12.98 -10.16 -26.74
C LYS A 83 -13.12 -9.56 -28.14
N GLU A 84 -13.97 -8.57 -28.29
CA GLU A 84 -14.35 -7.98 -29.58
C GLU A 84 -13.65 -6.64 -29.85
N ASN A 85 -13.09 -6.00 -28.84
CA ASN A 85 -12.52 -4.68 -28.94
C ASN A 85 -11.13 -4.59 -28.28
N ILE A 86 -10.38 -3.59 -28.67
CA ILE A 86 -9.08 -3.23 -28.10
C ILE A 86 -9.28 -1.95 -27.28
N PRO A 87 -8.93 -1.95 -25.97
CA PRO A 87 -9.02 -0.74 -25.17
C PRO A 87 -7.96 0.28 -25.61
N VAL A 88 -8.35 1.56 -25.61
CA VAL A 88 -7.49 2.69 -25.98
C VAL A 88 -7.69 3.84 -25.00
N LEU A 89 -6.78 4.85 -25.05
CA LEU A 89 -6.89 6.08 -24.26
C LEU A 89 -7.06 7.28 -25.18
N CYS A 90 -7.88 8.23 -24.74
CA CYS A 90 -8.10 9.52 -25.38
C CYS A 90 -7.89 10.65 -24.36
N GLU A 91 -7.08 11.67 -24.67
CA GLU A 91 -6.88 12.83 -23.79
C GLU A 91 -8.08 13.77 -23.84
N ASP A 92 -8.66 14.10 -22.69
CA ASP A 92 -9.58 15.23 -22.55
C ASP A 92 -8.76 16.51 -22.27
N ARG A 93 -8.48 17.26 -23.32
CA ARG A 93 -7.65 18.46 -23.27
C ARG A 93 -8.26 19.61 -22.49
N GLN A 94 -9.56 19.60 -22.22
CA GLN A 94 -10.22 20.63 -21.40
C GLN A 94 -9.97 20.39 -19.92
N ARG A 95 -9.69 19.15 -19.55
CA ARG A 95 -9.40 18.73 -18.18
C ARG A 95 -7.92 18.40 -18.02
N ARG A 96 -7.09 19.43 -18.03
CA ARG A 96 -5.65 19.29 -17.74
C ARG A 96 -5.15 20.47 -16.92
N ILE A 97 -4.15 20.23 -16.09
CA ILE A 97 -3.44 21.26 -15.34
C ILE A 97 -1.95 21.09 -15.58
N CYS A 98 -1.28 22.15 -16.02
CA CYS A 98 0.16 22.22 -16.14
C CYS A 98 0.66 23.39 -15.29
N LYS A 99 1.31 23.10 -14.17
CA LYS A 99 1.91 24.12 -13.28
C LYS A 99 3.32 24.48 -13.73
N LYS A 100 4.13 23.46 -14.05
CA LYS A 100 5.50 23.61 -14.52
C LYS A 100 5.80 22.54 -15.57
N ILE A 101 6.39 22.93 -16.70
CA ILE A 101 6.66 22.03 -17.82
C ILE A 101 7.62 20.89 -17.42
N GLU A 102 8.57 21.19 -16.54
CA GLU A 102 9.58 20.24 -16.04
C GLU A 102 9.03 19.22 -15.06
N ASN A 103 7.88 19.46 -14.44
CA ASN A 103 7.29 18.52 -13.49
C ASN A 103 6.70 17.29 -14.22
N PRO A 104 6.79 16.11 -13.64
CA PRO A 104 6.16 14.92 -14.20
C PRO A 104 4.63 15.06 -14.22
N TRP A 105 4.01 14.36 -15.16
CA TRP A 105 2.57 14.30 -15.25
C TRP A 105 1.99 13.19 -14.39
N ASN A 106 0.93 13.54 -13.67
CA ASN A 106 0.00 12.61 -13.05
C ASN A 106 -1.16 12.35 -14.02
N PHE A 107 -1.95 11.30 -13.76
CA PHE A 107 -3.03 10.93 -14.65
C PHE A 107 -4.31 10.59 -13.88
N LEU A 108 -5.43 11.13 -14.36
CA LEU A 108 -6.77 10.66 -14.01
C LEU A 108 -7.36 9.99 -15.25
N ILE A 109 -7.68 8.71 -15.13
CA ILE A 109 -8.25 7.88 -16.20
C ILE A 109 -9.72 7.63 -15.88
N GLU A 110 -10.61 8.13 -16.73
CA GLU A 110 -12.04 7.85 -16.69
C GLU A 110 -12.36 6.59 -17.49
N GLY A 111 -13.00 5.61 -16.88
CA GLY A 111 -13.42 4.38 -17.51
C GLY A 111 -13.58 3.23 -16.53
N ASP A 112 -13.92 2.06 -17.04
CA ASP A 112 -13.90 0.84 -16.24
C ASP A 112 -12.47 0.54 -15.81
N ASN A 113 -12.29 0.19 -14.53
CA ASN A 113 -10.95 -0.02 -14.00
C ASN A 113 -10.27 -1.27 -14.57
N LEU A 114 -10.99 -2.32 -14.96
CA LEU A 114 -10.39 -3.48 -15.61
C LEU A 114 -9.88 -3.10 -17.00
N GLN A 115 -10.64 -2.32 -17.80
CA GLN A 115 -10.20 -1.75 -19.07
C GLN A 115 -8.91 -0.92 -18.90
N ALA A 116 -8.88 -0.02 -17.92
CA ALA A 116 -7.70 0.78 -17.63
C ALA A 116 -6.50 -0.05 -17.17
N LEU A 117 -6.72 -1.10 -16.36
CA LEU A 117 -5.66 -2.00 -15.89
C LEU A 117 -5.00 -2.78 -17.04
N TYR A 118 -5.75 -3.17 -18.08
CA TYR A 118 -5.18 -3.75 -19.31
C TYR A 118 -4.22 -2.78 -20.02
N LEU A 119 -4.58 -1.50 -20.10
CA LEU A 119 -3.71 -0.47 -20.69
C LEU A 119 -2.49 -0.17 -19.80
N LEU A 120 -2.69 -0.14 -18.50
CA LEU A 120 -1.61 0.04 -17.54
C LEU A 120 -0.65 -1.15 -17.54
N GLU A 121 -1.10 -2.38 -17.79
CA GLU A 121 -0.20 -3.52 -17.92
C GLU A 121 0.82 -3.30 -19.05
N LYS A 122 0.39 -2.74 -20.18
CA LYS A 122 1.27 -2.44 -21.32
C LYS A 122 2.32 -1.36 -20.99
N THR A 123 2.02 -0.44 -20.10
CA THR A 123 2.88 0.72 -19.77
C THR A 123 3.65 0.59 -18.46
N HIS A 124 3.06 -0.04 -17.46
CA HIS A 124 3.53 -0.01 -16.06
C HIS A 124 3.79 -1.38 -15.44
N ARG A 125 3.90 -2.44 -16.24
CA ARG A 125 4.20 -3.78 -15.73
C ARG A 125 5.46 -3.77 -14.87
N GLY A 126 5.32 -4.22 -13.60
CA GLY A 126 6.42 -4.29 -12.64
C GLY A 126 7.01 -2.95 -12.17
N LYS A 127 6.31 -1.82 -12.38
CA LYS A 127 6.84 -0.48 -12.07
C LYS A 127 6.13 0.23 -10.91
N ILE A 128 4.94 -0.22 -10.49
CA ILE A 128 4.16 0.43 -9.45
C ILE A 128 4.75 0.13 -8.08
N SER A 129 5.04 1.17 -7.30
CA SER A 129 5.61 1.07 -5.95
C SER A 129 4.53 0.88 -4.88
N CYS A 130 3.37 1.49 -5.06
CA CYS A 130 2.25 1.42 -4.13
C CYS A 130 0.93 1.39 -4.90
N ILE A 131 0.09 0.42 -4.61
CA ILE A 131 -1.32 0.42 -5.01
C ILE A 131 -2.13 0.67 -3.75
N TYR A 132 -2.94 1.74 -3.74
CA TYR A 132 -3.94 2.01 -2.72
C TYR A 132 -5.32 1.93 -3.38
N ILE A 133 -6.21 1.11 -2.84
CA ILE A 133 -7.57 0.94 -3.36
C ILE A 133 -8.61 0.92 -2.25
N ASP A 134 -9.76 1.50 -2.57
CA ASP A 134 -10.97 1.51 -1.74
C ASP A 134 -12.15 0.93 -2.55
N PRO A 135 -12.23 -0.41 -2.72
CA PRO A 135 -13.26 -1.03 -3.53
C PRO A 135 -14.64 -0.88 -2.89
N PRO A 136 -15.74 -1.08 -3.64
CA PRO A 136 -17.08 -1.08 -3.05
C PRO A 136 -17.20 -2.17 -1.98
N TYR A 137 -17.84 -1.84 -0.84
CA TYR A 137 -17.88 -2.70 0.34
C TYR A 137 -18.99 -3.76 0.31
N ASN A 138 -19.77 -3.82 -0.78
CA ASN A 138 -20.83 -4.78 -0.98
C ASN A 138 -21.88 -4.76 0.15
N THR A 139 -22.22 -3.56 0.63
CA THR A 139 -23.14 -3.37 1.76
C THR A 139 -24.58 -3.73 1.42
N GLY A 140 -24.91 -3.85 0.12
CA GLY A 140 -26.26 -4.02 -0.40
C GLY A 140 -27.07 -2.73 -0.47
N ALA A 141 -26.46 -1.58 -0.19
CA ALA A 141 -27.10 -0.27 -0.23
C ALA A 141 -27.12 0.36 -1.64
N LYS A 142 -26.98 -0.45 -2.71
CA LYS A 142 -26.78 0.02 -4.09
C LYS A 142 -25.53 0.87 -4.26
N ASP A 143 -24.48 0.45 -3.58
CA ASP A 143 -23.19 1.10 -3.53
C ASP A 143 -22.28 0.74 -4.73
N TRP A 144 -22.64 -0.30 -5.50
CA TRP A 144 -21.94 -0.67 -6.72
C TRP A 144 -22.83 -1.41 -7.72
N LYS A 145 -22.44 -1.41 -8.99
CA LYS A 145 -23.13 -2.07 -10.09
C LYS A 145 -22.34 -3.29 -10.57
N TYR A 146 -23.08 -4.32 -10.96
CA TYR A 146 -22.53 -5.49 -11.62
C TYR A 146 -23.41 -5.81 -12.84
N ASN A 147 -22.80 -5.92 -14.04
CA ASN A 147 -23.53 -6.07 -15.30
C ASN A 147 -24.70 -5.06 -15.44
N ASN A 148 -24.41 -3.77 -15.21
CA ASN A 148 -25.35 -2.64 -15.24
C ASN A 148 -26.50 -2.69 -14.21
N ASN A 149 -26.57 -3.70 -13.37
CA ASN A 149 -27.55 -3.83 -12.30
C ASN A 149 -26.89 -3.62 -10.93
N TYR A 150 -27.58 -2.90 -10.03
CA TYR A 150 -27.11 -2.80 -8.66
C TYR A 150 -27.18 -4.14 -7.96
N VAL A 151 -26.10 -4.50 -7.26
CA VAL A 151 -26.09 -5.67 -6.37
C VAL A 151 -26.85 -5.31 -5.09
N VAL A 152 -27.90 -6.07 -4.80
CA VAL A 152 -28.77 -5.85 -3.65
C VAL A 152 -28.45 -6.84 -2.54
N LYS A 153 -28.88 -6.53 -1.30
CA LYS A 153 -28.59 -7.34 -0.12
C LYS A 153 -29.15 -8.77 -0.21
N GLU A 154 -30.26 -8.94 -0.91
CA GLU A 154 -30.99 -10.22 -1.11
C GLU A 154 -30.36 -11.07 -2.22
N ASP A 155 -29.36 -10.59 -2.94
CA ASP A 155 -28.67 -11.36 -3.98
C ASP A 155 -27.85 -12.48 -3.34
N VAL A 156 -28.22 -13.72 -3.61
CA VAL A 156 -27.56 -14.93 -3.08
C VAL A 156 -26.09 -15.00 -3.51
N TYR A 157 -25.78 -14.52 -4.70
CA TYR A 157 -24.44 -14.55 -5.30
C TYR A 157 -23.62 -13.27 -5.07
N ARG A 158 -24.08 -12.35 -4.22
CA ARG A 158 -23.42 -11.05 -4.03
C ARG A 158 -21.93 -11.17 -3.68
N HIS A 159 -21.57 -12.13 -2.80
CA HIS A 159 -20.17 -12.37 -2.42
C HIS A 159 -19.35 -12.95 -3.58
N SER A 160 -19.92 -13.93 -4.32
CA SER A 160 -19.28 -14.52 -5.50
C SER A 160 -19.04 -13.50 -6.62
N LYS A 161 -20.04 -12.63 -6.88
CA LYS A 161 -19.91 -11.53 -7.85
C LYS A 161 -18.83 -10.55 -7.43
N TRP A 162 -18.81 -10.16 -6.16
CA TRP A 162 -17.80 -9.26 -5.62
C TRP A 162 -16.39 -9.87 -5.70
N LEU A 163 -16.25 -11.14 -5.33
CA LEU A 163 -14.99 -11.89 -5.43
C LEU A 163 -14.50 -12.02 -6.87
N SER A 164 -15.41 -12.29 -7.83
CA SER A 164 -15.07 -12.36 -9.25
C SER A 164 -14.53 -11.03 -9.75
N MET A 165 -15.22 -9.93 -9.46
CA MET A 165 -14.81 -8.57 -9.80
C MET A 165 -13.42 -8.24 -9.22
N MET A 166 -13.19 -8.54 -7.94
CA MET A 166 -11.93 -8.25 -7.25
C MET A 166 -10.80 -9.16 -7.74
N LYS A 167 -11.05 -10.46 -7.97
CA LYS A 167 -10.03 -11.43 -8.40
C LYS A 167 -9.33 -10.99 -9.67
N VAL A 168 -10.08 -10.65 -10.70
CA VAL A 168 -9.50 -10.25 -12.00
C VAL A 168 -8.67 -8.98 -11.86
N ARG A 169 -9.17 -7.98 -11.13
CA ARG A 169 -8.48 -6.71 -10.90
C ARG A 169 -7.22 -6.87 -10.05
N LEU A 170 -7.26 -7.71 -9.02
CA LEU A 170 -6.09 -7.99 -8.17
C LEU A 170 -5.01 -8.79 -8.92
N LEU A 171 -5.39 -9.71 -9.82
CA LEU A 171 -4.45 -10.39 -10.71
C LEU A 171 -3.73 -9.41 -11.65
N MET A 172 -4.47 -8.44 -12.19
CA MET A 172 -3.86 -7.37 -13.00
C MET A 172 -2.97 -6.46 -12.15
N ALA A 173 -3.43 -6.06 -10.95
CA ALA A 173 -2.66 -5.28 -9.99
C ALA A 173 -1.33 -5.97 -9.64
N LYS A 174 -1.34 -7.28 -9.42
CA LYS A 174 -0.12 -8.08 -9.17
C LYS A 174 0.92 -7.94 -10.27
N LYS A 175 0.49 -7.93 -11.55
CA LYS A 175 1.40 -7.74 -12.69
C LYS A 175 2.02 -6.33 -12.73
N LEU A 176 1.32 -5.32 -12.20
CA LEU A 176 1.77 -3.93 -12.18
C LEU A 176 2.76 -3.65 -11.05
N LEU A 177 2.62 -4.31 -9.91
CA LEU A 177 3.46 -4.13 -8.74
C LEU A 177 4.92 -4.52 -9.00
N ASN A 178 5.84 -3.71 -8.48
CA ASN A 178 7.26 -4.02 -8.51
C ASN A 178 7.54 -5.26 -7.66
N PRO A 179 8.02 -6.37 -8.25
CA PRO A 179 8.20 -7.63 -7.52
C PRO A 179 9.28 -7.55 -6.42
N ASN A 180 10.17 -6.58 -6.50
CA ASN A 180 11.28 -6.46 -5.55
C ASN A 180 10.96 -5.60 -4.34
N ASP A 181 10.08 -4.57 -4.49
CA ASP A 181 9.79 -3.61 -3.42
C ASP A 181 8.51 -2.83 -3.73
N SER A 182 7.36 -3.36 -3.32
CA SER A 182 6.07 -2.72 -3.51
C SER A 182 5.05 -3.14 -2.45
N VAL A 183 3.94 -2.41 -2.40
CA VAL A 183 2.83 -2.67 -1.49
C VAL A 183 1.49 -2.53 -2.18
N LEU A 184 0.56 -3.43 -1.86
CA LEU A 184 -0.87 -3.28 -2.11
C LEU A 184 -1.55 -2.95 -0.77
N ILE A 185 -2.30 -1.85 -0.73
CA ILE A 185 -3.13 -1.39 0.39
C ILE A 185 -4.57 -1.42 -0.07
N CYS A 186 -5.42 -2.18 0.62
CA CYS A 186 -6.82 -2.33 0.27
C CYS A 186 -7.69 -2.10 1.50
N THR A 187 -8.54 -1.07 1.47
CA THR A 187 -9.51 -0.80 2.53
C THR A 187 -10.76 -1.64 2.31
N ILE A 188 -11.42 -2.04 3.41
CA ILE A 188 -12.63 -2.86 3.37
C ILE A 188 -13.41 -2.74 4.69
N ASP A 189 -14.67 -3.07 4.67
CA ASP A 189 -15.51 -3.12 5.85
C ASP A 189 -15.77 -4.54 6.39
N GLU A 190 -16.59 -4.62 7.43
CA GLU A 190 -17.00 -5.88 8.07
C GLU A 190 -17.79 -6.84 7.17
N LYS A 191 -18.24 -6.42 5.98
CA LYS A 191 -19.07 -7.26 5.11
C LYS A 191 -18.22 -8.21 4.26
N GLU A 192 -17.06 -7.71 3.77
CA GLU A 192 -16.22 -8.47 2.86
C GLU A 192 -14.79 -8.71 3.37
N TYR A 193 -14.41 -8.26 4.58
CA TYR A 193 -13.02 -8.38 5.05
C TYR A 193 -12.52 -9.82 5.09
N LEU A 194 -13.36 -10.79 5.49
CA LEU A 194 -12.97 -12.19 5.53
C LEU A 194 -12.71 -12.74 4.13
N HIS A 195 -13.63 -12.45 3.18
CA HIS A 195 -13.51 -12.90 1.81
C HIS A 195 -12.29 -12.26 1.11
N LEU A 196 -12.08 -10.95 1.33
CA LEU A 196 -10.92 -10.25 0.81
C LEU A 196 -9.61 -10.83 1.38
N GLY A 197 -9.56 -11.09 2.69
CA GLY A 197 -8.38 -11.67 3.33
C GLY A 197 -7.98 -13.01 2.71
N CYS A 198 -8.94 -13.94 2.56
CA CYS A 198 -8.70 -15.22 1.91
C CYS A 198 -8.28 -15.06 0.44
N LEU A 199 -8.92 -14.14 -0.30
CA LEU A 199 -8.57 -13.87 -1.70
C LEU A 199 -7.14 -13.31 -1.83
N LEU A 200 -6.74 -12.39 -0.95
CA LEU A 200 -5.38 -11.85 -0.94
C LEU A 200 -4.33 -12.91 -0.61
N GLU A 201 -4.58 -13.80 0.36
CA GLU A 201 -3.68 -14.92 0.68
C GLU A 201 -3.51 -15.88 -0.51
N GLU A 202 -4.59 -16.14 -1.26
CA GLU A 202 -4.55 -17.01 -2.43
C GLU A 202 -3.78 -16.35 -3.60
N LEU A 203 -4.06 -15.07 -3.87
CA LEU A 203 -3.48 -14.38 -5.02
C LEU A 203 -2.04 -13.90 -4.78
N PHE A 204 -1.67 -13.60 -3.54
CA PHE A 204 -0.35 -13.06 -3.17
C PHE A 204 0.37 -13.95 -2.13
N PRO A 205 0.59 -15.25 -2.41
CA PRO A 205 1.21 -16.16 -1.45
C PRO A 205 2.65 -15.77 -1.06
N GLU A 206 3.32 -14.96 -1.90
CA GLU A 206 4.65 -14.41 -1.64
C GLU A 206 4.64 -13.17 -0.73
N ALA A 207 3.48 -12.52 -0.55
CA ALA A 207 3.37 -11.28 0.20
C ALA A 207 3.32 -11.51 1.71
N LYS A 208 3.81 -10.53 2.47
CA LYS A 208 3.58 -10.46 3.92
C LYS A 208 2.33 -9.62 4.18
N ILE A 209 1.22 -10.31 4.46
CA ILE A 209 -0.10 -9.70 4.64
C ILE A 209 -0.31 -9.35 6.11
N GLN A 210 -0.78 -8.13 6.37
CA GLN A 210 -1.23 -7.66 7.69
C GLN A 210 -2.56 -6.93 7.55
N MET A 211 -3.47 -7.15 8.48
CA MET A 211 -4.70 -6.39 8.62
C MET A 211 -4.54 -5.33 9.71
N ILE A 212 -4.95 -4.11 9.39
CA ILE A 212 -4.96 -2.96 10.29
C ILE A 212 -6.43 -2.60 10.57
N THR A 213 -6.73 -2.22 11.80
CA THR A 213 -8.01 -1.61 12.19
C THR A 213 -7.83 -0.09 12.23
N ASP A 214 -8.56 0.65 11.40
CA ASP A 214 -8.54 2.11 11.37
C ASP A 214 -9.82 2.68 11.95
N VAL A 215 -9.71 3.47 13.02
CA VAL A 215 -10.85 4.12 13.70
C VAL A 215 -11.21 5.39 12.94
N ILE A 216 -12.16 5.28 12.03
CA ILE A 216 -12.60 6.36 11.14
C ILE A 216 -13.76 7.21 11.70
N ASN A 217 -14.48 6.68 12.68
CA ASN A 217 -15.60 7.36 13.34
C ASN A 217 -15.63 7.03 14.85
N PRO A 218 -14.85 7.71 15.70
CA PRO A 218 -14.81 7.42 17.14
C PRO A 218 -16.15 7.55 17.87
N ARG A 219 -17.12 8.30 17.31
CA ARG A 219 -18.46 8.45 17.88
C ARG A 219 -19.34 7.21 17.65
N GLY A 220 -18.94 6.35 16.72
CA GLY A 220 -19.66 5.18 16.31
C GLY A 220 -20.91 5.47 15.47
N THR A 221 -21.32 4.47 14.71
CA THR A 221 -22.61 4.46 14.01
C THR A 221 -23.59 3.68 14.87
N ASN A 222 -24.65 4.36 15.36
CA ASN A 222 -25.65 3.71 16.20
C ASN A 222 -26.42 2.64 15.42
N ARG A 223 -26.43 1.42 15.94
CA ARG A 223 -27.16 0.27 15.39
C ARG A 223 -28.07 -0.31 16.47
N ALA A 224 -29.32 -0.57 16.11
CA ALA A 224 -30.24 -1.16 17.06
C ALA A 224 -29.79 -2.58 17.43
N ASN A 225 -29.63 -2.84 18.73
CA ASN A 225 -29.24 -4.14 19.30
C ASN A 225 -27.86 -4.69 18.87
N GLU A 226 -26.98 -3.87 18.30
CA GLU A 226 -25.64 -4.24 17.90
C GLU A 226 -24.59 -3.28 18.50
N PHE A 227 -23.32 -3.69 18.50
CA PHE A 227 -22.23 -2.77 18.83
C PHE A 227 -22.16 -1.63 17.82
N SER A 228 -21.94 -0.40 18.30
CA SER A 228 -21.69 0.74 17.44
C SER A 228 -20.37 0.58 16.69
N ARG A 229 -20.41 0.65 15.38
CA ARG A 229 -19.22 0.52 14.55
C ARG A 229 -18.44 1.83 14.52
N VAL A 230 -17.12 1.75 14.75
CA VAL A 230 -16.19 2.89 14.80
C VAL A 230 -15.08 2.84 13.74
N ASP A 231 -14.90 1.68 13.11
CA ASP A 231 -13.70 1.32 12.36
C ASP A 231 -13.99 0.74 10.97
N GLU A 232 -12.94 0.64 10.21
CA GLU A 232 -12.82 -0.17 8.99
C GLU A 232 -11.47 -0.89 8.99
N TYR A 233 -11.28 -1.82 8.06
CA TYR A 233 -10.06 -2.63 7.95
C TYR A 233 -9.23 -2.18 6.77
N VAL A 234 -7.90 -2.26 6.92
CA VAL A 234 -6.93 -1.98 5.87
C VAL A 234 -6.01 -3.19 5.74
N TYR A 235 -6.11 -3.91 4.64
CA TYR A 235 -5.17 -4.97 4.30
C TYR A 235 -3.93 -4.37 3.66
N ILE A 236 -2.76 -4.80 4.14
CA ILE A 236 -1.45 -4.38 3.65
C ILE A 236 -0.68 -5.61 3.20
N CYS A 237 -0.51 -5.76 1.89
CA CYS A 237 0.25 -6.84 1.27
C CYS A 237 1.61 -6.30 0.84
N ARG A 238 2.67 -6.63 1.59
CA ARG A 238 4.05 -6.22 1.32
C ARG A 238 4.76 -7.25 0.46
N ILE A 239 5.33 -6.80 -0.66
CA ILE A 239 6.00 -7.63 -1.66
C ILE A 239 7.50 -7.35 -1.65
N GLY A 240 8.30 -8.40 -1.76
CA GLY A 240 9.74 -8.32 -1.80
C GLY A 240 10.34 -7.70 -0.52
N LYS A 241 11.08 -6.60 -0.67
CA LYS A 241 11.78 -5.92 0.42
C LYS A 241 10.95 -4.82 1.10
N ALA A 242 9.70 -4.63 0.69
CA ALA A 242 8.85 -3.57 1.25
C ALA A 242 8.77 -3.65 2.77
N SER A 243 9.06 -2.55 3.42
CA SER A 243 9.08 -2.41 4.88
C SER A 243 8.34 -1.16 5.32
N VAL A 244 7.81 -1.21 6.53
CA VAL A 244 7.09 -0.09 7.12
C VAL A 244 8.09 0.94 7.65
N VAL A 245 8.00 2.17 7.19
CA VAL A 245 8.83 3.27 7.69
C VAL A 245 8.41 3.62 9.13
N LYS A 246 9.40 3.78 10.00
CA LYS A 246 9.16 4.22 11.38
C LYS A 246 8.67 5.66 11.41
N THR A 247 7.75 5.97 12.34
CA THR A 247 7.14 7.28 12.50
C THR A 247 7.26 7.78 13.93
N GLU A 248 7.05 9.07 14.15
CA GLU A 248 7.00 9.66 15.50
C GLU A 248 5.71 9.25 16.24
N ASP A 249 4.66 8.99 15.49
CA ASP A 249 3.35 8.59 16.00
C ASP A 249 3.22 7.05 16.04
N ASN A 250 2.75 6.51 17.15
CA ASN A 250 2.51 5.08 17.29
C ASN A 250 1.16 4.62 16.73
N MET A 251 0.37 5.54 16.17
CA MET A 251 -0.96 5.36 15.61
C MET A 251 -2.10 5.12 16.61
N LEU A 252 -1.83 5.06 17.92
CA LEU A 252 -2.87 4.81 18.93
C LEU A 252 -3.56 6.08 19.47
N GLY A 253 -3.10 7.27 19.07
CA GLY A 253 -3.66 8.55 19.50
C GLY A 253 -3.42 8.92 20.97
N ASN A 254 -3.15 7.96 21.82
CA ASN A 254 -2.76 8.15 23.20
C ASN A 254 -1.25 7.88 23.34
N THR A 255 -0.45 8.88 23.13
CA THR A 255 0.93 8.82 23.57
C THR A 255 0.92 8.80 25.10
N ASP A 256 1.47 7.76 25.66
CA ASP A 256 1.83 7.72 27.06
C ASP A 256 2.83 8.88 27.28
N GLU A 257 2.33 10.06 27.66
CA GLU A 257 3.15 11.27 27.85
C GLU A 257 4.27 11.02 28.87
N SER A 258 4.07 10.01 29.76
CA SER A 258 5.10 9.55 30.69
C SER A 258 6.34 8.96 29.98
N ARG A 259 6.27 8.61 28.70
CA ARG A 259 7.40 8.10 27.91
C ARG A 259 7.99 9.09 26.93
N LYS A 260 7.41 10.27 26.76
CA LYS A 260 8.06 11.36 26.02
C LYS A 260 9.34 11.74 26.78
N GLY A 261 10.49 11.53 26.14
CA GLY A 261 11.75 12.04 26.64
C GLY A 261 12.45 11.22 27.73
N ARG A 262 12.05 9.98 28.07
CA ARG A 262 12.88 9.15 28.96
C ARG A 262 14.17 8.73 28.24
N VAL A 263 15.18 9.53 28.43
CA VAL A 263 16.55 9.25 28.02
C VAL A 263 17.15 8.14 28.90
N TRP A 264 16.76 8.13 30.16
CA TRP A 264 17.29 7.27 31.21
C TRP A 264 16.27 6.24 31.65
N ASP A 265 16.55 4.96 31.38
CA ASP A 265 15.78 3.82 31.88
C ASP A 265 16.38 3.24 33.17
N SER A 266 15.57 2.53 33.95
CA SER A 266 16.07 1.81 35.11
C SER A 266 17.10 0.77 34.72
N TYR A 267 18.25 0.79 35.38
CA TYR A 267 19.32 -0.17 35.16
C TYR A 267 19.02 -1.56 35.73
N ASN A 268 18.17 -1.63 36.74
CA ASN A 268 17.69 -2.87 37.33
C ASN A 268 16.56 -3.48 36.49
N ARG A 269 16.66 -4.78 36.19
CA ARG A 269 15.62 -5.58 35.52
C ARG A 269 14.67 -6.17 36.58
N THR A 270 13.52 -5.59 36.72
CA THR A 270 12.53 -6.05 37.72
C THR A 270 11.86 -7.38 37.37
N ASN A 271 11.93 -7.83 36.11
CA ASN A 271 11.30 -9.07 35.62
C ASN A 271 12.25 -10.29 35.64
N ASN A 272 13.54 -10.10 35.92
CA ASN A 272 14.54 -11.16 35.94
C ASN A 272 15.05 -11.37 37.39
N LEU A 273 15.12 -12.64 37.79
CA LEU A 273 15.70 -13.04 39.06
C LEU A 273 17.17 -13.41 38.90
N ARG A 274 17.97 -13.22 39.98
CA ARG A 274 19.38 -13.59 40.05
C ARG A 274 19.63 -15.03 39.59
N TYR A 275 18.85 -15.95 40.10
CA TYR A 275 18.95 -17.38 39.82
C TYR A 275 18.97 -17.72 38.30
N ASN A 276 18.26 -16.96 37.44
CA ASN A 276 18.28 -17.12 36.01
C ASN A 276 19.39 -16.34 35.28
N HIS A 277 19.96 -15.34 35.96
CA HIS A 277 20.90 -14.37 35.36
C HIS A 277 22.05 -14.01 36.34
N ASN A 278 22.68 -15.02 36.95
CA ASN A 278 23.68 -14.79 37.98
C ASN A 278 24.89 -13.97 37.50
N ASN A 279 25.29 -14.08 36.24
CA ASN A 279 26.35 -13.27 35.65
C ASN A 279 26.02 -11.76 35.51
N GLN A 280 24.77 -11.37 35.79
CA GLN A 280 24.28 -10.00 35.85
C GLN A 280 23.94 -9.56 37.30
N PHE A 281 24.30 -10.33 38.30
CA PHE A 281 24.20 -10.00 39.71
C PHE A 281 25.58 -9.77 40.28
N TYR A 282 25.93 -8.53 40.49
CA TYR A 282 27.21 -8.09 41.02
C TYR A 282 27.07 -6.71 41.67
N PRO A 283 27.94 -6.32 42.61
CA PRO A 283 27.90 -4.99 43.21
C PRO A 283 28.44 -3.92 42.24
N ILE A 284 27.81 -2.77 42.29
CA ILE A 284 28.33 -1.52 41.74
C ILE A 284 28.65 -0.63 42.92
N TYR A 285 29.91 -0.28 43.08
CA TYR A 285 30.41 0.51 44.19
C TYR A 285 30.34 2.00 43.85
N ILE A 286 29.65 2.75 44.72
CA ILE A 286 29.41 4.18 44.54
C ILE A 286 30.00 4.99 45.69
N ASP A 287 30.43 6.22 45.39
CA ASP A 287 30.61 7.29 46.31
C ASP A 287 29.23 7.97 46.54
N GLU A 288 28.70 7.88 47.74
CA GLU A 288 27.35 8.38 48.05
C GLU A 288 27.25 9.90 47.98
N GLU A 289 28.28 10.61 48.41
CA GLU A 289 28.32 12.08 48.45
C GLU A 289 28.37 12.66 47.04
N LYS A 290 29.25 12.12 46.22
CA LYS A 290 29.45 12.55 44.84
C LYS A 290 28.43 11.93 43.84
N LYS A 291 27.65 10.93 44.30
CA LYS A 291 26.77 10.11 43.44
C LYS A 291 27.49 9.54 42.20
N GLN A 292 28.74 9.15 42.40
CA GLN A 292 29.60 8.67 41.32
C GLN A 292 29.84 7.16 41.41
N ILE A 293 29.83 6.45 40.29
CA ILE A 293 30.23 5.05 40.25
C ILE A 293 31.73 4.97 40.21
N ILE A 294 32.32 4.29 41.20
CA ILE A 294 33.80 4.18 41.35
C ILE A 294 34.30 2.84 40.82
N LYS A 295 33.55 1.75 41.06
CA LYS A 295 34.00 0.41 40.68
C LYS A 295 32.85 -0.53 40.39
N VAL A 296 33.07 -1.48 39.49
CA VAL A 296 32.14 -2.58 39.15
C VAL A 296 32.76 -3.87 39.63
N GLY A 297 32.04 -4.59 40.49
CA GLY A 297 32.46 -5.92 40.98
C GLY A 297 32.22 -7.02 39.95
N GLU A 298 32.59 -8.24 40.36
CA GLU A 298 32.33 -9.45 39.59
C GLU A 298 31.22 -10.28 40.23
N PRO A 299 30.45 -11.07 39.45
CA PRO A 299 29.46 -11.96 40.01
C PRO A 299 30.14 -13.09 40.82
N LEU A 300 29.53 -13.48 41.91
CA LEU A 300 29.90 -14.69 42.67
C LEU A 300 28.91 -15.82 42.38
N ASP A 301 29.17 -17.01 42.96
CA ASP A 301 28.22 -18.15 42.85
C ASP A 301 26.82 -17.73 43.32
N VAL A 302 25.80 -18.32 42.74
CA VAL A 302 24.40 -17.98 42.98
C VAL A 302 24.01 -18.18 44.46
N ASN A 303 24.71 -19.06 45.17
CA ASN A 303 24.46 -19.34 46.57
C ASN A 303 25.19 -18.37 47.53
N CYS A 304 26.10 -17.54 47.05
CA CYS A 304 26.79 -16.54 47.84
C CYS A 304 25.87 -15.39 48.25
N GLY A 305 25.83 -15.01 49.48
CA GLY A 305 25.09 -13.84 49.97
C GLY A 305 25.72 -12.52 49.56
N GLN A 306 24.97 -11.42 49.69
CA GLN A 306 25.49 -10.08 49.39
C GLN A 306 26.68 -9.69 50.29
N ASP A 307 26.75 -10.23 51.52
CA ASP A 307 27.81 -9.98 52.49
C ASP A 307 29.17 -10.58 52.09
N GLU A 308 29.19 -11.57 51.25
CA GLU A 308 30.38 -12.26 50.76
C GLU A 308 31.13 -11.49 49.67
N PHE A 309 30.51 -10.46 49.09
CA PHE A 309 31.17 -9.61 48.10
C PHE A 309 32.20 -8.69 48.80
N PRO A 310 33.33 -8.38 48.10
CA PRO A 310 34.36 -7.49 48.64
C PRO A 310 33.78 -6.14 49.09
N LYS A 311 34.22 -5.66 50.24
CA LYS A 311 33.87 -4.32 50.79
C LYS A 311 35.06 -3.40 50.64
N TYR A 312 34.78 -2.13 50.30
CA TYR A 312 35.80 -1.09 50.13
C TYR A 312 35.46 0.08 51.08
N GLU A 313 36.47 0.58 51.79
CA GLU A 313 36.31 1.71 52.69
C GLU A 313 35.83 2.96 51.97
N GLY A 314 34.83 3.63 52.46
CA GLY A 314 34.23 4.82 51.86
C GLY A 314 33.34 4.58 50.65
N LEU A 315 33.08 3.32 50.24
CA LEU A 315 32.24 3.01 49.13
C LEU A 315 31.03 2.16 49.55
N THR A 316 29.90 2.45 48.94
CA THR A 316 28.65 1.67 49.12
C THR A 316 28.44 0.70 47.97
N ALA A 317 28.25 -0.58 48.30
CA ALA A 317 27.91 -1.61 47.34
C ALA A 317 26.42 -1.59 47.00
N VAL A 318 26.07 -1.35 45.75
CA VAL A 318 24.71 -1.33 45.26
C VAL A 318 24.44 -2.60 44.44
N PHE A 319 23.38 -3.32 44.81
CA PHE A 319 22.94 -4.54 44.13
C PHE A 319 21.61 -4.35 43.40
N PRO A 320 21.33 -5.16 42.36
CA PRO A 320 20.03 -5.13 41.68
C PRO A 320 18.97 -5.86 42.52
N VAL A 321 18.30 -5.13 43.39
CA VAL A 321 17.27 -5.66 44.26
C VAL A 321 15.92 -5.03 43.95
N ARG A 322 14.85 -5.81 43.98
CA ARG A 322 13.47 -5.35 43.79
C ARG A 322 12.97 -4.59 45.01
N LYS A 323 11.83 -3.90 44.89
CA LYS A 323 11.17 -3.21 46.01
C LYS A 323 10.77 -4.14 47.17
N ASN A 324 10.48 -5.42 46.86
CA ASN A 324 10.13 -6.45 47.83
C ASN A 324 11.36 -7.15 48.48
N GLY A 325 12.58 -6.71 48.15
CA GLY A 325 13.82 -7.29 48.66
C GLY A 325 14.38 -8.45 47.83
N GLU A 326 13.67 -8.93 46.78
CA GLU A 326 14.16 -10.04 45.96
C GLU A 326 15.35 -9.60 45.10
N GLU A 327 16.35 -10.48 44.98
CA GLU A 327 17.52 -10.28 44.13
C GLU A 327 17.12 -10.45 42.64
N SER A 328 17.45 -9.44 41.87
CA SER A 328 17.16 -9.39 40.41
C SER A 328 18.46 -9.34 39.63
N SER A 329 18.48 -8.70 38.46
CA SER A 329 19.68 -8.56 37.64
C SER A 329 19.86 -7.17 37.06
N TRP A 330 21.11 -6.77 36.83
CA TRP A 330 21.41 -5.60 36.02
C TRP A 330 21.07 -5.83 34.54
N ARG A 331 21.09 -4.78 33.73
CA ARG A 331 20.83 -4.84 32.28
C ARG A 331 22.00 -5.44 31.50
N ALA A 332 23.21 -5.41 32.02
CA ALA A 332 24.41 -5.87 31.34
C ALA A 332 25.32 -6.65 32.30
N VAL A 333 26.28 -7.40 31.75
CA VAL A 333 27.37 -8.05 32.47
C VAL A 333 28.45 -7.03 32.87
N PRO A 334 29.32 -7.33 33.83
CA PRO A 334 30.32 -6.36 34.34
C PRO A 334 31.17 -5.69 33.27
N LYS A 335 31.64 -6.45 32.29
CA LYS A 335 32.43 -5.89 31.19
C LYS A 335 31.69 -4.78 30.42
N THR A 336 30.49 -5.07 29.95
CA THR A 336 29.65 -4.09 29.26
C THR A 336 29.27 -2.89 30.14
N THR A 337 29.06 -3.14 31.44
CA THR A 337 28.76 -2.08 32.37
C THR A 337 29.92 -1.11 32.54
N ARG A 338 31.18 -1.60 32.61
CA ARG A 338 32.37 -0.74 32.66
C ARG A 338 32.49 0.11 31.40
N GLU A 339 32.30 -0.48 30.23
CA GLU A 339 32.28 0.23 28.93
C GLU A 339 31.21 1.33 28.91
N TRP A 340 30.01 1.03 29.43
CA TRP A 340 28.91 2.00 29.49
C TRP A 340 29.16 3.13 30.50
N ILE A 341 29.80 2.82 31.62
CA ILE A 341 30.23 3.84 32.61
C ILE A 341 31.30 4.74 32.01
N GLU A 342 32.30 4.15 31.36
CA GLU A 342 33.35 4.92 30.68
C GLU A 342 32.77 5.86 29.63
N LYS A 343 31.76 5.41 28.87
CA LYS A 343 31.04 6.23 27.88
C LYS A 343 30.07 7.25 28.53
N GLY A 344 29.80 7.16 29.81
CA GLY A 344 28.86 8.03 30.54
C GLY A 344 27.39 7.61 30.34
N TYR A 345 27.13 6.35 30.00
CA TYR A 345 25.79 5.81 29.74
C TYR A 345 25.09 5.27 30.99
N VAL A 346 25.73 5.25 32.14
CA VAL A 346 25.16 4.81 33.42
C VAL A 346 25.32 5.90 34.47
N ARG A 347 24.28 6.16 35.24
CA ARG A 347 24.33 7.17 36.32
C ARG A 347 23.69 6.69 37.62
N VAL A 348 24.12 7.24 38.72
CA VAL A 348 23.46 7.15 40.04
C VAL A 348 22.35 8.19 40.09
N VAL A 349 21.14 7.76 40.45
CA VAL A 349 19.98 8.66 40.53
C VAL A 349 19.84 9.18 41.98
N GLY A 350 19.97 8.29 42.92
CA GLY A 350 19.81 8.58 44.34
C GLY A 350 19.25 7.38 45.11
N GLN A 351 18.88 7.60 46.37
CA GLN A 351 18.37 6.57 47.26
C GLN A 351 16.87 6.75 47.52
N GLU A 352 16.11 5.65 47.48
CA GLU A 352 14.70 5.62 47.86
C GLU A 352 14.55 5.71 49.39
N LYS A 353 13.36 6.06 49.87
CA LYS A 353 13.06 6.06 51.34
C LYS A 353 13.31 4.72 52.05
N SER A 354 13.32 3.63 51.26
CA SER A 354 13.63 2.26 51.70
C SER A 354 15.13 2.00 51.91
N GLY A 355 16.00 2.95 51.60
CA GLY A 355 17.46 2.77 51.61
C GLY A 355 18.04 2.19 50.30
N ARG A 356 17.21 1.85 49.32
CA ARG A 356 17.65 1.26 48.06
C ARG A 356 18.18 2.34 47.12
N TRP A 357 19.41 2.15 46.59
CA TRP A 357 19.99 3.01 45.55
C TRP A 357 19.43 2.69 44.17
N LEU A 358 19.22 3.71 43.37
CA LEU A 358 18.71 3.64 42.02
C LEU A 358 19.79 4.04 41.03
N LEU A 359 19.98 3.18 40.02
CA LEU A 359 20.81 3.46 38.89
C LEU A 359 19.96 3.49 37.61
N ASN A 360 20.31 4.41 36.71
CA ASN A 360 19.72 4.50 35.39
C ASN A 360 20.78 4.35 34.31
N TYR A 361 20.35 3.96 33.11
CA TYR A 361 21.21 3.84 31.95
C TYR A 361 20.53 4.39 30.72
N ILE A 362 21.33 4.74 29.70
CA ILE A 362 20.84 5.09 28.36
C ILE A 362 20.59 3.79 27.60
N HIS A 363 19.37 3.57 27.09
CA HIS A 363 19.04 2.34 26.39
C HIS A 363 19.81 2.20 25.05
N SER A 364 20.05 0.95 24.60
CA SER A 364 20.92 0.63 23.46
C SER A 364 20.55 1.34 22.15
N GLY A 365 19.27 1.55 21.89
CA GLY A 365 18.82 2.29 20.68
C GLY A 365 19.26 3.76 20.70
N LEU A 366 19.32 4.40 21.87
CA LEU A 366 19.81 5.78 22.00
C LEU A 366 21.34 5.82 21.99
N GLN A 367 22.00 4.81 22.62
CA GLN A 367 23.47 4.68 22.56
C GLN A 367 23.95 4.63 21.12
N LYS A 368 23.31 3.79 20.27
CA LYS A 368 23.64 3.67 18.85
C LYS A 368 23.51 5.01 18.11
N ARG A 369 22.43 5.75 18.32
CA ARG A 369 22.20 7.06 17.70
C ARG A 369 23.22 8.12 18.14
N ILE A 370 23.69 8.04 19.39
CA ILE A 370 24.80 8.90 19.90
C ILE A 370 26.11 8.53 19.21
N GLU A 371 26.41 7.23 19.08
CA GLU A 371 27.62 6.73 18.46
C GLU A 371 27.67 7.01 16.93
N GLU A 372 26.52 7.00 16.27
CA GLU A 372 26.35 7.34 14.86
C GLU A 372 26.35 8.86 14.59
N GLY A 373 26.42 9.68 15.66
CA GLY A 373 26.46 11.14 15.53
C GLY A 373 25.11 11.79 15.22
N GLU A 374 24.01 11.03 15.26
CA GLU A 374 22.65 11.57 15.08
C GLU A 374 22.24 12.48 16.24
N ILE A 375 22.86 12.30 17.41
CA ILE A 375 22.56 13.07 18.61
C ILE A 375 23.83 13.74 19.08
N VAL A 376 23.80 15.07 19.13
CA VAL A 376 24.91 15.87 19.64
C VAL A 376 24.79 15.96 21.17
N VAL A 377 25.80 15.47 21.89
CA VAL A 377 25.93 15.53 23.34
C VAL A 377 26.80 16.68 23.79
N GLY A 378 26.50 17.29 24.94
CA GLY A 378 27.19 18.47 25.46
C GLY A 378 28.53 18.18 26.18
N GLY A 379 29.00 16.90 26.14
CA GLY A 379 30.18 16.45 26.90
C GLY A 379 29.78 15.57 28.08
N LYS A 380 30.63 15.50 29.11
CA LYS A 380 30.35 14.81 30.39
C LYS A 380 30.23 15.80 31.52
N THR A 381 29.33 15.51 32.43
CA THR A 381 29.18 16.20 33.71
C THR A 381 30.29 15.80 34.69
N GLU A 382 30.42 16.49 35.82
CA GLU A 382 31.47 16.24 36.82
C GLU A 382 31.44 14.82 37.41
N ASP A 383 30.25 14.20 37.46
CA ASP A 383 30.03 12.80 37.86
C ASP A 383 30.35 11.79 36.73
N GLY A 384 30.87 12.25 35.58
CA GLY A 384 31.32 11.42 34.46
C GLY A 384 30.19 10.96 33.52
N VAL A 385 28.97 11.46 33.72
CA VAL A 385 27.77 11.10 32.95
C VAL A 385 27.63 12.02 31.74
N LEU A 386 27.08 11.50 30.61
CA LEU A 386 26.84 12.33 29.43
C LEU A 386 25.85 13.46 29.71
N ASP A 387 26.23 14.68 29.31
CA ASP A 387 25.33 15.83 29.33
C ASP A 387 24.34 15.78 28.14
N LEU A 388 23.11 15.41 28.45
CA LEU A 388 22.04 15.20 27.48
C LEU A 388 21.01 16.35 27.45
N LYS A 389 21.36 17.55 27.92
CA LYS A 389 20.47 18.73 28.03
C LYS A 389 19.80 19.15 26.69
N ARG A 390 20.23 18.62 25.56
CA ARG A 390 19.67 18.89 24.22
C ARG A 390 18.88 17.75 23.60
N ILE A 391 18.62 16.65 24.31
CA ILE A 391 17.95 15.46 23.74
C ILE A 391 16.43 15.58 23.73
N ASP A 392 15.83 16.50 24.48
CA ASP A 392 14.37 16.73 24.51
C ASP A 392 13.77 17.11 23.14
N SER A 393 14.61 17.39 22.14
CA SER A 393 14.21 17.79 20.78
C SER A 393 14.30 16.68 19.73
N VAL A 394 14.79 15.48 20.04
CA VAL A 394 14.91 14.41 19.05
C VAL A 394 13.65 13.53 19.05
N PRO A 395 12.87 13.56 17.97
CA PRO A 395 11.65 12.77 17.87
C PRO A 395 11.94 11.28 18.01
N LYS A 396 11.23 10.59 18.90
CA LYS A 396 11.33 9.14 19.05
C LYS A 396 10.54 8.48 17.92
N VAL A 397 11.22 7.92 16.92
CA VAL A 397 10.56 7.11 15.89
C VAL A 397 10.25 5.71 16.39
N VAL A 398 9.04 5.24 16.14
CA VAL A 398 8.51 3.93 16.56
C VAL A 398 7.89 3.20 15.38
N ASN A 399 7.76 1.89 15.48
CA ASN A 399 6.95 1.16 14.51
C ASN A 399 5.46 1.50 14.74
N PRO A 400 4.72 1.92 13.70
CA PRO A 400 3.28 2.13 13.80
C PRO A 400 2.59 0.82 14.21
N LYS A 401 1.50 0.93 14.96
CA LYS A 401 0.73 -0.21 15.46
C LYS A 401 -0.32 -0.66 14.45
N THR A 402 -0.90 -1.84 14.66
CA THR A 402 -1.96 -2.41 13.82
C THR A 402 -3.36 -1.87 14.14
N VAL A 403 -3.49 -0.99 15.11
CA VAL A 403 -4.70 -0.22 15.37
C VAL A 403 -4.37 1.26 15.21
N TRP A 404 -5.09 1.92 14.31
CA TRP A 404 -4.97 3.34 14.06
C TRP A 404 -6.17 4.06 14.70
N ASN A 405 -5.89 4.91 15.68
CA ASN A 405 -6.90 5.67 16.41
C ASN A 405 -6.46 7.14 16.53
N LEU A 406 -6.34 7.80 15.40
CA LEU A 406 -5.92 9.18 15.32
C LEU A 406 -7.10 10.09 14.97
N LYS A 407 -7.21 11.25 15.62
CA LYS A 407 -8.26 12.24 15.32
C LYS A 407 -8.29 12.62 13.83
N ARG A 408 -7.10 12.68 13.18
CA ARG A 408 -6.98 13.01 11.77
C ARG A 408 -7.53 11.92 10.82
N HIS A 409 -7.81 10.71 11.30
CA HIS A 409 -8.43 9.65 10.52
C HIS A 409 -9.96 9.75 10.48
N ASN A 410 -10.54 10.68 11.25
CA ASN A 410 -12.01 10.88 11.24
C ASN A 410 -12.51 11.23 9.83
N ALA A 411 -13.35 10.33 9.27
CA ALA A 411 -13.89 10.47 7.91
C ALA A 411 -14.85 11.65 7.77
N THR A 412 -15.55 12.06 8.83
CA THR A 412 -16.42 13.25 8.80
C THR A 412 -15.57 14.51 8.69
N ASP A 413 -14.57 14.67 9.56
CA ASP A 413 -13.81 15.92 9.66
C ASP A 413 -12.85 16.10 8.48
N TYR A 414 -12.12 15.05 8.13
CA TYR A 414 -11.03 15.09 7.14
C TYR A 414 -11.34 14.34 5.83
N GLY A 415 -12.52 13.79 5.73
CA GLY A 415 -13.12 13.28 4.49
C GLY A 415 -14.22 14.22 4.01
N ILE A 416 -15.41 14.16 4.63
CA ILE A 416 -16.61 14.87 4.19
C ILE A 416 -16.43 16.38 4.29
N ASN A 417 -16.05 16.91 5.46
CA ASN A 417 -15.93 18.36 5.66
C ASN A 417 -14.83 18.96 4.81
N LEU A 418 -13.70 18.26 4.64
CA LEU A 418 -12.62 18.69 3.75
C LEU A 418 -13.07 18.71 2.29
N LEU A 419 -13.80 17.67 1.83
CA LEU A 419 -14.33 17.61 0.48
C LEU A 419 -15.32 18.76 0.23
N ASN A 420 -16.22 19.04 1.18
CA ASN A 420 -17.20 20.13 1.11
C ASN A 420 -16.59 21.53 1.11
N GLN A 421 -15.35 21.69 1.55
CA GLN A 421 -14.62 22.95 1.39
C GLN A 421 -14.18 23.19 -0.07
N ILE A 422 -13.96 22.11 -0.82
CA ILE A 422 -13.50 22.18 -2.21
C ILE A 422 -14.70 22.13 -3.17
N LEU A 423 -15.69 21.29 -2.89
CA LEU A 423 -16.87 21.07 -3.71
C LEU A 423 -18.13 21.64 -3.04
N ASP A 424 -19.20 21.79 -3.82
CA ASP A 424 -20.52 22.11 -3.25
C ASP A 424 -21.01 20.93 -2.36
N ALA A 425 -21.57 21.29 -1.21
CA ALA A 425 -22.04 20.33 -0.22
C ALA A 425 -23.02 19.30 -0.83
N ARG A 426 -22.74 17.99 -0.65
CA ARG A 426 -23.53 16.82 -1.04
C ARG A 426 -23.05 16.04 -2.30
N SER A 427 -21.88 16.33 -2.81
CA SER A 427 -21.40 15.69 -4.05
C SER A 427 -21.01 14.22 -3.88
N PHE A 428 -20.61 13.77 -2.65
CA PHE A 428 -20.16 12.40 -2.40
C PHE A 428 -20.36 11.99 -0.94
N SER A 429 -20.88 10.77 -0.72
CA SER A 429 -21.37 10.37 0.62
C SER A 429 -20.27 9.85 1.56
N TYR A 430 -19.22 9.20 1.05
CA TYR A 430 -18.25 8.45 1.86
C TYR A 430 -16.80 8.66 1.44
N PRO A 431 -16.29 9.92 1.40
CA PRO A 431 -14.88 10.13 1.10
C PRO A 431 -14.02 9.65 2.28
N LYS A 432 -12.92 8.96 1.98
CA LYS A 432 -11.90 8.64 2.99
C LYS A 432 -11.30 9.89 3.59
N SER A 433 -10.87 9.81 4.85
CA SER A 433 -10.03 10.85 5.43
C SER A 433 -8.76 11.02 4.60
N LEU A 434 -8.42 12.27 4.28
CA LEU A 434 -7.16 12.58 3.61
C LEU A 434 -5.95 12.02 4.35
N TYR A 435 -5.97 12.10 5.69
CA TYR A 435 -4.83 11.71 6.51
C TYR A 435 -4.74 10.19 6.74
N SER A 436 -5.85 9.45 6.71
CA SER A 436 -5.80 7.99 6.71
C SER A 436 -5.11 7.48 5.45
N VAL A 437 -5.46 8.03 4.28
CA VAL A 437 -4.80 7.70 3.00
C VAL A 437 -3.35 8.17 2.97
N PHE A 438 -3.08 9.38 3.45
CA PHE A 438 -1.73 9.95 3.55
C PHE A 438 -0.80 9.07 4.40
N ASP A 439 -1.24 8.70 5.62
CA ASP A 439 -0.46 7.87 6.52
C ASP A 439 -0.24 6.47 5.95
N ALA A 440 -1.29 5.84 5.40
CA ALA A 440 -1.20 4.52 4.77
C ALA A 440 -0.16 4.46 3.64
N ILE A 441 -0.16 5.44 2.75
CA ILE A 441 0.78 5.53 1.63
C ILE A 441 2.18 5.90 2.13
N SER A 442 2.29 6.86 3.07
CA SER A 442 3.57 7.36 3.54
C SER A 442 4.42 6.30 4.21
N PHE A 443 3.82 5.30 4.89
CA PHE A 443 4.54 4.19 5.49
C PHE A 443 5.40 3.37 4.51
N PHE A 444 5.13 3.46 3.20
CA PHE A 444 5.79 2.64 2.20
C PHE A 444 6.51 3.41 1.10
N VAL A 445 6.20 4.71 0.96
CA VAL A 445 6.80 5.53 -0.10
C VAL A 445 7.51 6.80 0.40
N LYS A 446 7.54 7.05 1.71
CA LYS A 446 8.21 8.23 2.27
C LYS A 446 9.70 8.27 1.90
N ASP A 447 10.36 7.11 1.93
CA ASP A 447 11.76 6.91 1.53
C ASP A 447 11.96 6.68 0.02
N LYS A 448 10.88 6.79 -0.78
CA LYS A 448 10.87 6.60 -2.24
C LYS A 448 10.33 7.86 -2.93
N PRO A 449 11.14 8.91 -3.09
CA PRO A 449 10.67 10.20 -3.59
C PRO A 449 10.13 10.18 -5.03
N GLU A 450 10.48 9.16 -5.83
CA GLU A 450 10.04 8.97 -7.22
C GLU A 450 8.98 7.86 -7.38
N ALA A 451 8.39 7.36 -6.29
CA ALA A 451 7.43 6.26 -6.33
C ALA A 451 6.23 6.57 -7.24
N ILE A 452 5.72 5.52 -7.88
CA ILE A 452 4.46 5.58 -8.62
C ILE A 452 3.38 4.95 -7.73
N VAL A 453 2.34 5.74 -7.45
CA VAL A 453 1.16 5.33 -6.70
C VAL A 453 0.00 5.14 -7.66
N LEU A 454 -0.67 4.00 -7.60
CA LEU A 454 -1.85 3.69 -8.42
C LEU A 454 -3.07 3.52 -7.51
N ASP A 455 -4.18 4.14 -7.91
CA ASP A 455 -5.50 3.92 -7.31
C ASP A 455 -6.52 3.66 -8.41
N PHE A 456 -6.97 2.40 -8.55
CA PHE A 456 -7.95 2.03 -9.57
C PHE A 456 -9.40 1.91 -9.04
N PHE A 457 -9.63 2.42 -7.82
CA PHE A 457 -10.94 2.70 -7.25
C PHE A 457 -10.95 4.13 -6.67
N ALA A 458 -10.49 5.11 -7.46
CA ALA A 458 -10.15 6.44 -6.96
C ALA A 458 -11.32 7.24 -6.35
N GLY A 459 -12.57 6.90 -6.71
CA GLY A 459 -13.76 7.50 -6.12
C GLY A 459 -13.69 9.03 -6.08
N SER A 460 -13.56 9.60 -4.88
CA SER A 460 -13.47 11.05 -4.71
C SER A 460 -12.10 11.67 -5.00
N GLY A 461 -11.07 10.89 -5.39
CA GLY A 461 -9.72 11.39 -5.69
C GLY A 461 -8.87 11.73 -4.45
N THR A 462 -9.11 11.06 -3.32
CA THR A 462 -8.35 11.29 -2.08
C THR A 462 -6.88 10.95 -2.24
N THR A 463 -6.55 9.91 -3.01
CA THR A 463 -5.20 9.41 -3.22
C THR A 463 -4.29 10.45 -3.90
N GLN A 464 -4.75 11.12 -4.97
CA GLN A 464 -3.98 12.20 -5.59
C GLN A 464 -3.70 13.34 -4.61
N HIS A 465 -4.71 13.73 -3.83
CA HIS A 465 -4.57 14.77 -2.82
C HIS A 465 -3.53 14.38 -1.76
N ALA A 466 -3.55 13.12 -1.29
CA ALA A 466 -2.58 12.60 -0.33
C ALA A 466 -1.15 12.56 -0.88
N VAL A 467 -0.97 12.11 -2.14
CA VAL A 467 0.34 12.08 -2.80
C VAL A 467 0.91 13.49 -3.00
N ASN A 468 0.08 14.45 -3.42
CA ASN A 468 0.49 15.84 -3.56
C ASN A 468 0.91 16.45 -2.21
N LEU A 469 0.15 16.15 -1.15
CA LEU A 469 0.49 16.60 0.20
C LEU A 469 1.79 15.97 0.69
N LEU A 470 2.03 14.69 0.41
CA LEU A 470 3.29 14.02 0.78
C LEU A 470 4.48 14.63 0.05
N ASN A 471 4.36 14.90 -1.26
CA ASN A 471 5.41 15.58 -2.02
C ASN A 471 5.72 16.99 -1.47
N LYS A 472 4.68 17.73 -1.01
CA LYS A 472 4.86 19.04 -0.39
C LYS A 472 5.54 18.97 0.98
N THR A 473 5.35 17.85 1.73
CA THR A 473 5.95 17.66 3.06
C THR A 473 7.43 17.37 3.01
N ASP A 474 7.90 16.59 2.02
CA ASP A 474 9.28 16.09 1.98
C ASP A 474 10.06 16.45 0.71
N GLY A 475 9.44 17.22 -0.20
CA GLY A 475 10.05 17.62 -1.48
C GLY A 475 10.14 16.47 -2.50
N GLY A 476 9.41 15.38 -2.29
CA GLY A 476 9.35 14.26 -3.22
C GLY A 476 8.67 14.61 -4.53
N ASN A 477 8.83 13.74 -5.51
CA ASN A 477 8.32 13.85 -6.87
C ASN A 477 7.54 12.60 -7.28
N ARG A 478 6.77 12.05 -6.31
CA ARG A 478 5.93 10.87 -6.51
C ARG A 478 4.84 11.17 -7.50
N LYS A 479 4.52 10.18 -8.32
CA LYS A 479 3.49 10.25 -9.36
C LYS A 479 2.27 9.47 -8.91
N CYS A 480 1.10 9.96 -9.28
CA CYS A 480 -0.16 9.28 -9.00
C CYS A 480 -0.92 9.02 -10.29
N ILE A 481 -1.43 7.80 -10.42
CA ILE A 481 -2.35 7.40 -11.47
C ILE A 481 -3.65 7.01 -10.79
N MET A 482 -4.73 7.70 -11.10
CA MET A 482 -6.07 7.41 -10.60
C MET A 482 -6.93 6.85 -11.72
N VAL A 483 -7.74 5.85 -11.40
CA VAL A 483 -8.78 5.35 -12.31
C VAL A 483 -10.13 5.40 -11.59
N THR A 484 -11.13 5.92 -12.25
CA THR A 484 -12.52 5.93 -11.78
C THR A 484 -13.48 5.86 -12.96
N ASN A 485 -14.62 5.19 -12.76
CA ASN A 485 -15.71 5.28 -13.73
C ASN A 485 -16.43 6.63 -13.63
N ASN A 486 -17.35 6.90 -14.54
CA ASN A 486 -18.19 8.11 -14.51
C ASN A 486 -19.66 7.75 -14.29
N GLU A 487 -19.94 6.88 -13.30
CA GLU A 487 -21.31 6.48 -12.98
C GLU A 487 -22.04 7.53 -12.16
N CYS A 488 -23.34 7.64 -12.42
CA CYS A 488 -24.28 8.43 -11.64
C CYS A 488 -24.86 7.61 -10.49
N SER A 489 -25.27 8.27 -9.40
CA SER A 489 -26.01 7.62 -8.33
C SER A 489 -27.40 7.14 -8.83
N ALA A 490 -27.98 6.12 -8.19
CA ALA A 490 -29.31 5.61 -8.53
C ALA A 490 -30.43 6.68 -8.50
N LYS A 491 -30.23 7.74 -7.71
CA LYS A 491 -31.16 8.87 -7.64
C LYS A 491 -31.02 9.78 -8.87
N GLU A 492 -29.81 10.12 -9.24
CA GLU A 492 -29.50 10.94 -10.41
C GLU A 492 -29.88 10.24 -11.70
N GLU A 493 -29.60 8.94 -11.83
CA GLU A 493 -30.05 8.14 -12.98
C GLU A 493 -31.55 8.25 -13.21
N LYS A 494 -32.36 8.09 -12.14
CA LYS A 494 -33.83 8.21 -12.24
C LYS A 494 -34.25 9.60 -12.68
N GLN A 495 -33.56 10.65 -12.26
CA GLN A 495 -33.85 12.01 -12.66
C GLN A 495 -33.49 12.25 -14.12
N LEU A 496 -32.32 11.78 -14.57
CA LEU A 496 -31.85 11.90 -15.95
C LEU A 496 -32.75 11.12 -16.94
N VAL A 497 -33.11 9.87 -16.60
CA VAL A 497 -34.06 9.07 -17.41
C VAL A 497 -35.42 9.79 -17.49
N LYS A 498 -35.92 10.34 -16.38
CA LYS A 498 -37.18 11.10 -16.39
C LYS A 498 -37.09 12.37 -17.25
N ALA A 499 -35.90 12.99 -17.35
CA ALA A 499 -35.64 14.14 -18.19
C ALA A 499 -35.41 13.76 -19.67
N GLY A 500 -35.36 12.47 -20.00
CA GLY A 500 -35.19 11.96 -21.35
C GLY A 500 -33.75 11.70 -21.79
N TYR A 501 -32.78 11.85 -20.88
CA TYR A 501 -31.36 11.62 -21.18
C TYR A 501 -30.97 10.15 -21.05
N LYS A 502 -29.97 9.73 -21.80
CA LYS A 502 -29.40 8.37 -21.82
C LYS A 502 -27.91 8.42 -21.48
N LYS A 503 -27.37 7.29 -21.03
CA LYS A 503 -25.93 7.11 -20.84
C LYS A 503 -25.20 7.41 -22.17
N GLY A 504 -24.17 8.27 -22.10
CA GLY A 504 -23.45 8.78 -23.25
C GLY A 504 -23.86 10.19 -23.72
N ASP A 505 -25.04 10.68 -23.29
CA ASP A 505 -25.41 12.09 -23.52
C ASP A 505 -24.56 13.03 -22.64
N ALA A 506 -24.19 14.20 -23.15
CA ALA A 506 -23.34 15.16 -22.42
C ALA A 506 -23.93 15.55 -21.05
N GLU A 507 -25.24 15.71 -20.98
CA GLU A 507 -25.98 15.99 -19.78
C GLU A 507 -25.93 14.85 -18.78
N TRP A 508 -25.98 13.58 -19.26
CA TRP A 508 -25.80 12.41 -18.38
C TRP A 508 -24.40 12.35 -17.83
N GLU A 509 -23.40 12.44 -18.69
CA GLU A 509 -21.98 12.33 -18.30
C GLU A 509 -21.55 13.46 -17.34
N ALA A 510 -22.17 14.61 -17.42
CA ALA A 510 -21.89 15.71 -16.50
C ALA A 510 -22.23 15.39 -15.02
N TYR A 511 -23.13 14.44 -14.75
CA TYR A 511 -23.53 14.03 -13.39
C TYR A 511 -22.71 12.85 -12.83
N GLY A 512 -21.82 12.26 -13.64
CA GLY A 512 -21.03 11.15 -13.18
C GLY A 512 -19.94 11.54 -12.17
N ILE A 513 -19.51 10.57 -11.37
CA ILE A 513 -18.56 10.76 -10.25
C ILE A 513 -17.23 11.38 -10.72
N ALA A 514 -16.70 10.97 -11.88
CA ALA A 514 -15.45 11.51 -12.40
C ALA A 514 -15.55 13.02 -12.66
N HIS A 515 -16.68 13.49 -13.21
CA HIS A 515 -16.91 14.87 -13.56
C HIS A 515 -17.37 15.75 -12.41
N MET A 516 -18.22 15.20 -11.53
CA MET A 516 -18.83 15.98 -10.41
C MET A 516 -17.95 15.99 -9.16
N VAL A 517 -17.09 14.99 -8.97
CA VAL A 517 -16.37 14.82 -7.71
C VAL A 517 -14.87 14.72 -7.92
N THR A 518 -14.41 13.68 -8.66
CA THR A 518 -12.99 13.34 -8.73
C THR A 518 -12.16 14.47 -9.37
N TRP A 519 -12.57 14.92 -10.56
CA TRP A 519 -11.87 16.00 -11.25
C TRP A 519 -11.96 17.34 -10.51
N PRO A 520 -13.15 17.84 -10.09
CA PRO A 520 -13.23 19.09 -9.37
C PRO A 520 -12.47 19.10 -8.04
N ARG A 521 -12.47 18.01 -7.26
CA ARG A 521 -11.62 17.90 -6.06
C ARG A 521 -10.14 17.97 -6.41
N THR A 522 -9.73 17.21 -7.42
CA THR A 522 -8.33 17.18 -7.88
C THR A 522 -7.88 18.56 -8.29
N ARG A 523 -8.66 19.24 -9.14
CA ARG A 523 -8.41 20.60 -9.58
C ARG A 523 -8.37 21.57 -8.40
N GLY A 524 -9.40 21.56 -7.57
CA GLY A 524 -9.51 22.46 -6.42
C GLY A 524 -8.35 22.35 -5.45
N SER A 525 -7.90 21.12 -5.15
CA SER A 525 -6.73 20.91 -4.29
C SER A 525 -5.43 21.38 -4.92
N ILE A 526 -5.21 21.14 -6.22
CA ILE A 526 -4.00 21.58 -6.96
C ILE A 526 -3.97 23.11 -7.10
N GLU A 527 -5.09 23.75 -7.38
CA GLU A 527 -5.18 25.20 -7.57
C GLU A 527 -5.34 25.98 -6.27
N GLY A 528 -5.67 25.30 -5.15
CA GLY A 528 -5.94 25.91 -3.84
C GLY A 528 -7.23 26.73 -3.83
N ILE A 529 -8.26 26.30 -4.57
CA ILE A 529 -9.53 27.02 -4.75
C ILE A 529 -10.73 26.09 -4.53
N ASP A 530 -11.85 26.66 -4.16
CA ASP A 530 -13.15 25.98 -4.11
C ASP A 530 -13.83 25.96 -5.49
N PHE A 531 -15.03 25.34 -5.56
CA PHE A 531 -15.83 25.25 -6.78
C PHE A 531 -16.29 26.62 -7.34
N GLN A 532 -16.25 27.69 -6.52
CA GLN A 532 -16.55 29.06 -6.94
C GLN A 532 -15.29 29.83 -7.38
N GLY A 533 -14.10 29.22 -7.34
CA GLY A 533 -12.82 29.85 -7.65
C GLY A 533 -12.23 30.68 -6.51
N LYS A 534 -12.81 30.64 -5.30
CA LYS A 534 -12.29 31.34 -4.12
C LYS A 534 -11.17 30.52 -3.48
N LYS A 535 -10.17 31.19 -2.90
CA LYS A 535 -9.07 30.54 -2.19
C LYS A 535 -9.58 29.71 -1.01
N LEU A 536 -9.09 28.47 -0.93
CA LEU A 536 -9.37 27.57 0.19
C LEU A 536 -8.84 28.16 1.50
N LYS A 537 -9.55 27.91 2.59
CA LYS A 537 -9.18 28.38 3.93
C LYS A 537 -8.58 27.24 4.75
N GLY A 538 -7.69 27.60 5.68
CA GLY A 538 -7.10 26.67 6.63
C GLY A 538 -5.75 26.12 6.17
N GLU A 539 -5.22 25.24 7.01
CA GLU A 539 -3.90 24.62 6.87
C GLU A 539 -4.05 23.10 6.98
N TYR A 540 -3.14 22.37 6.31
CA TYR A 540 -3.04 20.93 6.51
C TYR A 540 -2.42 20.62 7.87
N LEU A 541 -2.72 19.44 8.42
CA LEU A 541 -2.20 18.97 9.72
C LEU A 541 -0.73 18.50 9.68
N VAL A 542 -0.07 18.71 8.56
CA VAL A 542 1.34 18.36 8.35
C VAL A 542 2.10 19.60 7.87
N ASN A 543 3.38 19.66 8.22
CA ASN A 543 4.24 20.78 7.84
C ASN A 543 4.96 20.48 6.51
N GLY A 544 5.34 21.54 5.80
CA GLY A 544 6.19 21.47 4.63
C GLY A 544 7.65 21.15 4.98
N ILE A 545 8.46 20.99 3.95
CA ILE A 545 9.90 20.72 4.08
C ILE A 545 10.65 21.81 4.86
N ASP A 546 10.12 23.03 4.86
CA ASP A 546 10.64 24.18 5.63
C ASP A 546 10.17 24.22 7.10
N GLY A 547 9.44 23.20 7.53
CA GLY A 547 8.89 23.09 8.88
C GLY A 547 7.66 23.96 9.15
N LYS A 548 7.16 24.71 8.15
CA LYS A 548 5.99 25.58 8.31
C LYS A 548 4.69 24.88 7.95
N PRO A 549 3.55 25.31 8.53
CA PRO A 549 2.24 24.81 8.15
C PRO A 549 1.96 25.03 6.65
N ILE A 550 1.45 24.01 5.98
CA ILE A 550 1.07 24.08 4.57
C ILE A 550 -0.35 24.66 4.48
N LYS A 551 -0.49 25.83 3.83
CA LYS A 551 -1.79 26.46 3.62
C LYS A 551 -2.53 25.83 2.45
N MET A 552 -3.80 25.52 2.62
CA MET A 552 -4.63 24.94 1.57
C MET A 552 -4.77 25.88 0.35
N SER A 553 -4.75 27.20 0.57
CA SER A 553 -4.83 28.23 -0.47
C SER A 553 -3.64 28.30 -1.43
N GLU A 554 -2.50 27.69 -1.06
CA GLU A 554 -1.31 27.66 -1.92
C GLU A 554 -1.43 26.61 -3.03
N GLY A 555 -2.24 25.57 -2.80
CA GLY A 555 -2.34 24.43 -3.69
C GLY A 555 -1.03 23.64 -3.82
N PHE A 556 -0.89 22.92 -4.93
CA PHE A 556 0.26 22.03 -5.17
C PHE A 556 0.89 22.30 -6.54
N ASP A 557 2.22 22.12 -6.63
CA ASP A 557 2.98 22.11 -7.88
C ASP A 557 2.85 20.75 -8.56
N CYS A 558 1.69 20.49 -9.15
CA CYS A 558 1.34 19.20 -9.74
C CYS A 558 0.80 19.38 -11.16
N ASN A 559 1.36 18.63 -12.11
CA ASN A 559 0.79 18.50 -13.45
C ASN A 559 -0.13 17.28 -13.50
N ILE A 560 -1.28 17.38 -14.14
CA ILE A 560 -2.21 16.27 -14.31
C ILE A 560 -2.91 16.32 -15.65
N LYS A 561 -3.00 15.17 -16.32
CA LYS A 561 -3.81 14.93 -17.52
C LYS A 561 -5.04 14.11 -17.19
N TYR A 562 -6.10 14.39 -17.91
CA TYR A 562 -7.33 13.61 -17.87
C TYR A 562 -7.43 12.77 -19.13
N LEU A 563 -7.48 11.45 -18.95
CA LEU A 563 -7.61 10.48 -20.03
C LEU A 563 -8.95 9.77 -19.92
N LYS A 564 -9.53 9.37 -21.04
CA LYS A 564 -10.73 8.54 -21.09
C LYS A 564 -10.41 7.21 -21.75
N CYS A 565 -10.91 6.13 -21.16
CA CYS A 565 -10.91 4.83 -21.80
C CYS A 565 -11.95 4.82 -22.92
N ASP A 566 -11.56 4.26 -24.06
CA ASP A 566 -12.41 4.05 -25.22
C ASP A 566 -12.11 2.69 -25.85
N TRP A 567 -12.86 2.32 -26.88
CA TRP A 567 -12.77 1.05 -27.56
C TRP A 567 -12.51 1.21 -29.05
N THR A 568 -11.58 0.43 -29.57
CA THR A 568 -11.38 0.26 -31.02
C THR A 568 -11.82 -1.16 -31.40
N PRO A 569 -12.77 -1.35 -32.30
CA PRO A 569 -13.23 -2.68 -32.71
C PRO A 569 -12.10 -3.56 -33.27
N ARG A 570 -12.04 -4.81 -32.80
CA ARG A 570 -11.09 -5.82 -33.28
C ARG A 570 -11.61 -6.44 -34.60
N LYS A 571 -11.14 -5.96 -35.74
CA LYS A 571 -11.50 -6.50 -37.06
C LYS A 571 -10.28 -7.18 -37.68
N PRO A 572 -10.24 -8.50 -37.84
CA PRO A 572 -9.06 -9.25 -38.30
C PRO A 572 -8.50 -8.92 -39.69
N LYS A 573 -9.25 -8.20 -40.49
CA LYS A 573 -8.88 -7.89 -41.92
C LYS A 573 -8.88 -6.39 -42.23
N ASP A 574 -8.86 -5.52 -41.22
CA ASP A 574 -9.02 -4.09 -41.48
C ASP A 574 -7.67 -3.37 -41.34
N TYR A 575 -7.07 -2.98 -42.46
CA TYR A 575 -5.87 -2.12 -42.51
C TYR A 575 -6.09 -0.78 -41.79
N LEU A 576 -7.35 -0.35 -41.60
CA LEU A 576 -7.71 0.85 -40.84
C LEU A 576 -7.50 0.68 -39.32
N LEU A 577 -7.47 -0.55 -38.83
CA LEU A 577 -7.23 -0.81 -37.40
C LEU A 577 -5.86 -0.30 -36.95
N SER A 578 -4.80 -0.53 -37.74
CA SER A 578 -3.46 -0.04 -37.41
C SER A 578 -3.41 1.49 -37.35
N ASN A 579 -4.11 2.19 -38.26
CA ASN A 579 -4.20 3.64 -38.27
C ASN A 579 -5.00 4.15 -37.08
N ALA A 580 -6.12 3.50 -36.72
CA ALA A 580 -6.91 3.84 -35.53
C ALA A 580 -6.10 3.70 -34.27
N LEU A 581 -5.35 2.61 -34.07
CA LEU A 581 -4.50 2.41 -32.91
C LEU A 581 -3.31 3.38 -32.84
N CYS A 582 -2.73 3.76 -34.01
CA CYS A 582 -1.67 4.76 -34.05
C CYS A 582 -2.07 6.11 -33.48
N LEU A 583 -3.35 6.48 -33.59
CA LEU A 583 -3.88 7.73 -33.01
C LEU A 583 -3.78 7.77 -31.48
N HIS A 584 -3.74 6.62 -30.80
CA HIS A 584 -3.72 6.49 -29.34
C HIS A 584 -2.35 6.14 -28.76
N ILE A 585 -1.32 6.02 -29.62
CA ILE A 585 0.04 5.72 -29.15
C ILE A 585 0.62 6.89 -28.34
N LYS A 586 0.25 8.11 -28.66
CA LYS A 586 0.69 9.31 -27.93
C LYS A 586 0.35 9.21 -26.44
N GLU A 587 -0.89 8.93 -26.11
CA GLU A 587 -1.38 8.84 -24.74
C GLU A 587 -0.68 7.71 -23.98
N MET A 588 -0.38 6.59 -24.62
CA MET A 588 0.36 5.47 -24.03
C MET A 588 1.80 5.84 -23.70
N ILE A 589 2.49 6.57 -24.59
CA ILE A 589 3.87 7.06 -24.34
C ILE A 589 3.89 8.07 -23.22
N GLU A 590 2.96 9.03 -23.24
CA GLU A 590 2.83 10.05 -22.21
C GLU A 590 2.56 9.43 -20.84
N LEU A 591 1.64 8.48 -20.76
CA LEU A 591 1.32 7.72 -19.57
C LEU A 591 2.55 6.95 -19.05
N GLN A 592 3.26 6.22 -19.93
CA GLN A 592 4.41 5.41 -19.53
C GLN A 592 5.57 6.23 -18.96
N ASN A 593 5.79 7.43 -19.51
CA ASN A 593 6.96 8.24 -19.21
C ASN A 593 6.66 9.45 -18.32
N ALA A 594 5.40 9.66 -17.93
CA ALA A 594 4.92 10.79 -17.15
C ALA A 594 5.37 12.16 -17.74
N LEU A 595 5.25 12.31 -19.06
CA LEU A 595 5.66 13.50 -19.79
C LEU A 595 4.60 13.90 -20.83
N GLU A 596 4.83 14.98 -21.53
CA GLU A 596 4.01 15.41 -22.67
C GLU A 596 4.76 15.28 -23.99
N ILE A 597 4.10 14.71 -25.01
CA ILE A 597 4.54 14.78 -26.41
C ILE A 597 4.09 16.13 -26.96
N ASP A 598 4.96 17.11 -26.89
CA ASP A 598 4.68 18.51 -27.22
C ASP A 598 4.99 18.87 -28.69
N GLY A 599 5.62 17.96 -29.41
CA GLY A 599 6.07 18.18 -30.78
C GLY A 599 7.20 19.20 -30.91
N LYS A 600 7.90 19.52 -29.80
CA LYS A 600 9.06 20.41 -29.74
C LYS A 600 10.25 19.70 -29.11
N GLU A 601 10.26 19.48 -27.81
CA GLU A 601 11.30 18.74 -27.10
C GLU A 601 11.06 17.22 -27.13
N ASN A 602 9.81 16.82 -27.05
CA ASN A 602 9.39 15.42 -27.04
C ASN A 602 8.58 15.13 -28.31
N VAL A 603 9.12 14.31 -29.20
CA VAL A 603 8.58 14.10 -30.53
C VAL A 603 8.20 12.64 -30.75
N LEU A 604 7.02 12.42 -31.32
CA LEU A 604 6.52 11.13 -31.79
C LEU A 604 6.57 11.09 -33.31
N ILE A 605 7.22 10.08 -33.86
CA ILE A 605 7.40 9.86 -35.31
C ILE A 605 6.68 8.57 -35.65
N LEU A 606 5.52 8.70 -36.30
CA LEU A 606 4.66 7.58 -36.68
C LEU A 606 4.81 7.20 -38.14
N ASN A 607 5.19 8.12 -39.01
CA ASN A 607 5.25 7.95 -40.46
C ASN A 607 6.40 8.79 -41.07
N LYS A 608 6.56 8.72 -42.40
CA LYS A 608 7.61 9.43 -43.14
C LYS A 608 7.45 10.94 -43.11
N ASP A 609 6.22 11.44 -43.09
CA ASP A 609 5.96 12.88 -43.04
C ASP A 609 6.42 13.50 -41.73
N ASP A 610 6.35 12.73 -40.64
CA ASP A 610 6.89 13.17 -39.33
C ASP A 610 8.42 13.31 -39.37
N ILE A 611 9.15 12.45 -40.12
CA ILE A 611 10.60 12.61 -40.34
C ILE A 611 10.87 13.95 -41.03
N ASN A 612 10.19 14.26 -42.12
CA ASN A 612 10.34 15.52 -42.84
C ASN A 612 10.01 16.72 -41.92
N LYS A 613 8.96 16.60 -41.12
CA LYS A 613 8.47 17.67 -40.27
C LYS A 613 9.38 18.01 -39.09
N TYR A 614 10.03 17.02 -38.52
CA TYR A 614 10.76 17.18 -37.25
C TYR A 614 12.26 16.95 -37.40
N ILE A 615 12.71 16.02 -38.23
CA ILE A 615 14.12 15.62 -38.32
C ILE A 615 14.85 16.35 -39.43
N MET A 616 14.17 16.59 -40.57
CA MET A 616 14.75 17.29 -41.72
C MET A 616 14.56 18.81 -41.63
N ASP A 617 13.94 19.35 -40.59
CA ASP A 617 13.78 20.77 -40.34
C ASP A 617 14.74 21.23 -39.26
N ASP A 618 15.86 21.87 -39.61
CA ASP A 618 16.94 22.29 -38.71
C ASP A 618 16.46 23.14 -37.54
N SER A 619 15.44 23.96 -37.75
CA SER A 619 14.88 24.84 -36.71
C SER A 619 14.19 24.05 -35.60
N LYS A 620 13.56 22.95 -35.93
CA LYS A 620 12.88 22.06 -34.98
C LYS A 620 13.84 21.01 -34.42
N TYR A 621 14.69 20.44 -35.29
CA TYR A 621 15.64 19.40 -34.90
C TYR A 621 16.52 19.84 -33.72
N SER A 622 16.98 21.10 -33.68
CA SER A 622 17.83 21.63 -32.62
C SER A 622 17.18 21.53 -31.22
N SER A 623 15.87 21.75 -31.13
CA SER A 623 15.11 21.78 -29.87
C SER A 623 14.73 20.38 -29.35
N ILE A 624 14.81 19.34 -30.18
CA ILE A 624 14.39 17.99 -29.81
C ILE A 624 15.32 17.37 -28.80
N ARG A 625 14.74 16.82 -27.73
CA ARG A 625 15.46 16.09 -26.66
C ARG A 625 15.15 14.61 -26.64
N ARG A 626 13.91 14.20 -26.97
CA ARG A 626 13.45 12.81 -26.92
C ARG A 626 12.63 12.47 -28.17
N ILE A 627 12.93 11.32 -28.75
CA ILE A 627 12.25 10.83 -29.96
C ILE A 627 11.71 9.43 -29.70
N TRP A 628 10.44 9.21 -30.01
CA TRP A 628 9.83 7.90 -30.13
C TRP A 628 9.54 7.61 -31.59
N LEU A 629 10.09 6.50 -32.08
CA LEU A 629 10.08 6.15 -33.50
C LEU A 629 9.28 4.86 -33.74
N ASN A 630 8.37 4.90 -34.70
CA ASN A 630 7.72 3.70 -35.19
C ASN A 630 8.74 2.81 -35.96
N GLN A 631 8.83 1.54 -35.56
CA GLN A 631 9.78 0.57 -36.11
C GLN A 631 9.58 0.28 -37.60
N ASN A 632 8.38 0.51 -38.14
CA ASN A 632 8.00 0.17 -39.51
C ASN A 632 8.38 1.24 -40.54
N ILE A 633 9.00 2.35 -40.10
CA ILE A 633 9.43 3.43 -41.02
C ILE A 633 10.73 3.02 -41.69
N ILE A 634 10.74 3.01 -43.02
CA ILE A 634 11.96 2.81 -43.84
C ILE A 634 12.74 4.12 -43.82
N LEU A 635 13.94 4.12 -43.23
CA LEU A 635 14.82 5.26 -43.14
C LEU A 635 15.92 5.19 -44.17
N ASN A 636 16.29 6.33 -44.75
CA ASN A 636 17.52 6.46 -45.51
C ASN A 636 18.74 6.68 -44.63
N ALA A 637 19.96 6.72 -45.17
CA ALA A 637 21.19 6.82 -44.40
C ALA A 637 21.29 8.14 -43.59
N GLU A 638 20.92 9.26 -44.23
CA GLU A 638 20.95 10.60 -43.64
C GLU A 638 19.96 10.72 -42.43
N GLU A 639 18.74 10.27 -42.62
CA GLU A 639 17.70 10.26 -41.59
C GLU A 639 18.11 9.42 -40.39
N LEU A 640 18.69 8.24 -40.64
CA LEU A 640 19.16 7.36 -39.61
C LEU A 640 20.33 7.98 -38.80
N GLU A 641 21.24 8.68 -39.49
CA GLU A 641 22.35 9.40 -38.88
C GLU A 641 21.85 10.52 -37.96
N LEU A 642 20.94 11.36 -38.45
CA LEU A 642 20.32 12.43 -37.67
C LEU A 642 19.59 11.89 -36.44
N LEU A 643 18.81 10.83 -36.57
CA LEU A 643 18.12 10.18 -35.46
C LEU A 643 19.10 9.61 -34.43
N ARG A 644 20.21 8.97 -34.87
CA ARG A 644 21.26 8.45 -34.00
C ARG A 644 21.97 9.55 -33.22
N ASN A 645 22.24 10.68 -33.86
CA ASN A 645 22.89 11.83 -33.24
C ASN A 645 22.08 12.42 -32.08
N LYS A 646 20.75 12.43 -32.20
CA LYS A 646 19.83 12.85 -31.11
C LYS A 646 19.56 11.76 -30.09
N GLY A 647 19.71 10.50 -30.46
CA GLY A 647 19.21 9.36 -29.72
C GLY A 647 17.69 9.23 -29.83
N PHE A 648 17.22 8.00 -30.05
CA PHE A 648 15.79 7.72 -30.14
C PHE A 648 15.46 6.40 -29.45
N LYS A 649 14.18 6.24 -29.11
CA LYS A 649 13.59 5.00 -28.62
C LYS A 649 12.55 4.52 -29.61
N TYR A 650 12.51 3.22 -29.87
CA TYR A 650 11.39 2.67 -30.58
C TYR A 650 10.13 2.69 -29.72
N ILE A 651 8.98 2.88 -30.34
CA ILE A 651 7.68 2.68 -29.69
C ILE A 651 7.65 1.24 -29.17
N PRO A 652 7.32 1.02 -27.89
CA PRO A 652 7.28 -0.32 -27.32
C PRO A 652 6.33 -1.23 -28.09
N ARG A 653 6.77 -2.47 -28.37
CA ARG A 653 5.94 -3.46 -29.09
C ARG A 653 4.71 -3.88 -28.33
N GLU A 654 4.74 -3.73 -27.02
CA GLU A 654 3.64 -3.97 -26.10
C GLU A 654 2.46 -3.03 -26.34
N PHE A 655 2.72 -1.87 -26.97
CA PHE A 655 1.69 -0.91 -27.31
C PHE A 655 1.02 -1.34 -28.62
N PHE A 656 0.02 -2.19 -28.48
CA PHE A 656 -0.76 -2.70 -29.64
C PHE A 656 0.05 -3.44 -30.70
N GLY A 657 1.27 -3.90 -30.40
CA GLY A 657 2.16 -4.50 -31.41
C GLY A 657 1.65 -5.83 -31.96
N GLN A 658 0.90 -6.61 -31.19
CA GLN A 658 0.26 -7.84 -31.67
C GLN A 658 -0.93 -7.49 -32.55
N GLU A 659 -1.80 -6.60 -32.09
CA GLU A 659 -3.00 -6.15 -32.81
C GLU A 659 -2.64 -5.43 -34.09
N LEU A 660 -1.56 -4.65 -34.12
CA LEU A 660 -1.06 -4.00 -35.31
C LEU A 660 -0.50 -5.00 -36.35
N ARG A 661 0.06 -6.13 -35.91
CA ARG A 661 0.52 -7.21 -36.78
C ARG A 661 -0.64 -8.01 -37.36
N GLU A 662 -1.59 -8.39 -36.51
CA GLU A 662 -2.80 -9.11 -36.95
C GLU A 662 -3.62 -8.29 -37.93
N ALA A 663 -3.58 -6.96 -37.87
CA ALA A 663 -4.23 -6.08 -38.81
C ALA A 663 -3.45 -5.91 -40.15
N ALA A 664 -2.16 -6.25 -40.16
CA ALA A 664 -1.31 -6.16 -41.37
C ALA A 664 -1.26 -7.47 -42.17
N GLU A 665 -1.61 -8.60 -41.56
CA GLU A 665 -1.82 -9.90 -42.23
C GLU A 665 -3.25 -10.01 -42.82
#